data_c6c3476338a22d7e3067d4b90f72a6a9
#
_entry.id   c6c3476338a22d7e3067d4b90f72a6a9
#
_cell.length_a   1.000
_cell.length_b   1.000
_cell.length_c   1.000
_cell.angle_alpha   90.00
_cell.angle_beta   90.00
_cell.angle_gamma   90.00
#
_symmetry.space_group_name_H-M   'P 1'
#
loop_
_entity.id
_entity.type
_entity.pdbx_description
1 polymer ?
#
loop_
_entity_poly.entity_id
_entity_poly.type
_entity_poly.pdbx_seq_one_letter_code
_entity_poly.pdbx_strand_id
1 'polypeptide(L)'
;ALEKAEDVPQTGVRPSVAMRRVLEPKMLPRMIWLDYALMLGVTVIYAVVAFTNLGATKSPQTCWRSTYANDQHEDVVLDLGESRQFNMLYMSGIHSVNSDFIVRVSQDGETWSEANWAELGGEYGNDCFKWYYLCQSYDGGGNRTYSTTPLTLTGRYVRIEAQYIGTTIYETIFRDPATQEIFPVTLVSGNGEALIDEQDTCVGEPGWYNGTYFDEIYHARTAYEHLHGQAPYETTHPPLGKVLIAFSISIFGMTPFGWRFAGALAGVLMLPGMYLLGKLLTKRRMGAFAAMFLMAVDCMHFTQTRIATIDSFVVLFIIWSYVFMVYYLRMDYWRKPLIKTLIPLALSGLFMGLAVASKWTGCYAGVGLAVLFFWSVWRRSREHLAASHELEAYEASQQKVNHKLRKPHPEESKLAVPARTYPARLLITLGCCLVFFIAVPLGVYYASYIPYFLPSGGITVQKVIQAAVGDYLTPGVFGGMFGYHSTPGLGMNHPFYSPWYEWPVIGKPMWYYSASYHAEGSTQTIMALGNPAVWWGGLAALIMVIVIWAERHIDRRGLCWQSRGDDMRPAILLISFAAQYMPWVLVPRGTYIYHYFAAVPFIILCVALCFDLLADTAESYAEMPAIAARPRLSASLRRAPAGLMIVYLAIALALFIAFFPYASGVTASTKWLSAMQWFKGWLYY
;
A
#
# COMPACT_ATOMS: atom_id res chain seq x y z
N ALA A 1 -28.61 -52.19 7.63
CA ALA A 1 -29.01 -52.27 6.25
C ALA A 1 -27.85 -51.83 5.37
N LEU A 2 -27.12 -52.83 4.86
CA LEU A 2 -26.14 -52.72 3.79
C LEU A 2 -26.94 -52.65 2.49
N GLU A 3 -27.00 -51.54 1.84
CA GLU A 3 -27.55 -51.46 0.49
C GLU A 3 -26.53 -50.97 -0.51
N LYS A 4 -26.11 -51.92 -1.35
CA LYS A 4 -25.66 -51.82 -2.76
C LYS A 4 -24.63 -50.75 -3.11
N ALA A 5 -23.39 -51.14 -3.03
CA ALA A 5 -22.36 -50.63 -3.94
C ALA A 5 -22.73 -51.09 -5.36
N GLU A 6 -23.15 -50.18 -6.23
CA GLU A 6 -23.27 -50.41 -7.64
C GLU A 6 -21.88 -50.73 -8.22
N ASP A 7 -21.82 -51.87 -8.95
CA ASP A 7 -20.67 -52.37 -9.67
C ASP A 7 -20.16 -51.31 -10.69
N VAL A 8 -19.15 -50.57 -10.30
CA VAL A 8 -18.27 -49.83 -11.22
C VAL A 8 -17.27 -50.86 -11.81
N PRO A 9 -17.18 -51.06 -13.10
CA PRO A 9 -16.18 -51.96 -13.68
C PRO A 9 -14.80 -51.51 -13.22
N GLN A 10 -14.15 -52.31 -12.39
CA GLN A 10 -12.77 -52.13 -11.95
C GLN A 10 -11.84 -52.46 -13.14
N THR A 11 -11.62 -51.50 -14.04
CA THR A 11 -10.35 -51.41 -14.76
C THR A 11 -9.35 -50.87 -13.76
N GLY A 12 -8.44 -51.70 -13.23
CA GLY A 12 -7.55 -51.46 -12.10
C GLY A 12 -6.50 -50.36 -12.26
N VAL A 13 -6.74 -49.36 -13.11
CA VAL A 13 -5.86 -48.21 -13.30
C VAL A 13 -6.55 -46.99 -12.77
N ARG A 14 -6.04 -46.45 -11.65
CA ARG A 14 -6.54 -45.17 -11.08
C ARG A 14 -6.39 -44.07 -12.16
N PRO A 15 -7.44 -43.26 -12.42
CA PRO A 15 -7.36 -42.21 -13.43
C PRO A 15 -6.23 -41.23 -13.09
N SER A 16 -5.51 -40.75 -14.11
CA SER A 16 -4.42 -39.80 -13.92
C SER A 16 -4.92 -38.53 -13.22
N VAL A 17 -4.02 -37.80 -12.54
CA VAL A 17 -4.38 -36.54 -11.88
C VAL A 17 -5.05 -35.55 -12.85
N ALA A 18 -4.59 -35.51 -14.12
CA ALA A 18 -5.20 -34.67 -15.15
C ALA A 18 -6.63 -35.10 -15.46
N MET A 19 -6.87 -36.42 -15.59
CA MET A 19 -8.20 -36.97 -15.86
C MET A 19 -9.18 -36.70 -14.71
N ARG A 20 -8.76 -36.88 -13.45
CA ARG A 20 -9.61 -36.53 -12.31
C ARG A 20 -10.06 -35.07 -12.32
N ARG A 21 -9.20 -34.13 -12.73
CA ARG A 21 -9.55 -32.71 -12.85
C ARG A 21 -10.58 -32.40 -13.92
N VAL A 22 -10.60 -33.18 -14.99
CA VAL A 22 -11.61 -33.11 -16.07
C VAL A 22 -12.96 -33.60 -15.55
N LEU A 23 -12.96 -34.74 -14.85
CA LEU A 23 -14.16 -35.42 -14.40
C LEU A 23 -14.83 -34.78 -13.21
N GLU A 24 -14.03 -34.28 -12.25
CA GLU A 24 -14.52 -33.66 -11.02
C GLU A 24 -14.87 -32.17 -11.20
N PRO A 25 -16.08 -31.70 -10.84
CA PRO A 25 -16.41 -30.30 -10.91
C PRO A 25 -15.57 -29.46 -9.93
N LYS A 26 -14.98 -28.37 -10.42
CA LYS A 26 -14.34 -27.37 -9.56
C LYS A 26 -15.39 -26.43 -9.02
N MET A 27 -15.55 -26.42 -7.72
CA MET A 27 -16.48 -25.50 -7.05
C MET A 27 -15.72 -24.33 -6.44
N LEU A 28 -16.14 -23.11 -6.80
CA LEU A 28 -15.71 -21.90 -6.09
C LEU A 28 -16.33 -21.90 -4.69
N PRO A 29 -15.62 -21.43 -3.65
CA PRO A 29 -16.17 -21.31 -2.33
C PRO A 29 -17.37 -20.36 -2.35
N ARG A 30 -18.51 -20.83 -1.83
CA ARG A 30 -19.75 -20.05 -1.79
C ARG A 30 -19.66 -18.98 -0.69
N MET A 31 -19.95 -17.75 -1.04
CA MET A 31 -20.17 -16.66 -0.09
C MET A 31 -21.59 -16.76 0.46
N ILE A 32 -21.75 -16.69 1.77
CA ILE A 32 -23.06 -16.62 2.45
C ILE A 32 -23.15 -15.32 3.23
N TRP A 33 -24.34 -14.98 3.73
CA TRP A 33 -24.57 -13.71 4.43
C TRP A 33 -23.57 -13.43 5.56
N LEU A 34 -23.13 -14.46 6.30
CA LEU A 34 -22.15 -14.32 7.37
C LEU A 34 -20.75 -13.94 6.85
N ASP A 35 -20.37 -14.38 5.65
CA ASP A 35 -19.11 -13.94 5.01
C ASP A 35 -19.16 -12.42 4.72
N TYR A 36 -20.28 -11.94 4.19
CA TYR A 36 -20.50 -10.50 3.94
C TYR A 36 -20.55 -9.70 5.24
N ALA A 37 -21.24 -10.21 6.26
CA ALA A 37 -21.33 -9.53 7.56
C ALA A 37 -19.98 -9.39 8.25
N LEU A 38 -19.15 -10.44 8.26
CA LEU A 38 -17.78 -10.40 8.80
C LEU A 38 -16.88 -9.45 8.00
N MET A 39 -16.92 -9.55 6.68
CA MET A 39 -16.15 -8.71 5.79
C MET A 39 -16.50 -7.23 5.97
N LEU A 40 -17.80 -6.89 5.94
CA LEU A 40 -18.27 -5.52 6.12
C LEU A 40 -17.99 -5.01 7.53
N GLY A 41 -18.24 -5.81 8.56
CA GLY A 41 -18.06 -5.42 9.96
C GLY A 41 -16.61 -5.01 10.26
N VAL A 42 -15.64 -5.85 9.90
CA VAL A 42 -14.21 -5.51 10.09
C VAL A 42 -13.80 -4.31 9.23
N THR A 43 -14.28 -4.25 7.98
CA THR A 43 -13.98 -3.12 7.09
C THR A 43 -14.49 -1.79 7.66
N VAL A 44 -15.72 -1.75 8.19
CA VAL A 44 -16.30 -0.55 8.80
C VAL A 44 -15.56 -0.16 10.09
N ILE A 45 -15.28 -1.13 10.98
CA ILE A 45 -14.52 -0.85 12.21
C ILE A 45 -13.14 -0.28 11.86
N TYR A 46 -12.43 -0.91 10.92
CA TYR A 46 -11.14 -0.41 10.47
C TYR A 46 -11.25 0.99 9.84
N ALA A 47 -12.27 1.24 9.01
CA ALA A 47 -12.49 2.54 8.40
C ALA A 47 -12.66 3.64 9.47
N VAL A 48 -13.47 3.39 10.51
CA VAL A 48 -13.61 4.33 11.62
C VAL A 48 -12.26 4.63 12.25
N VAL A 49 -11.46 3.61 12.58
CA VAL A 49 -10.14 3.81 13.19
C VAL A 49 -9.18 4.52 12.23
N ALA A 50 -9.17 4.15 10.94
CA ALA A 50 -8.27 4.71 9.94
C ALA A 50 -8.55 6.18 9.61
N PHE A 51 -9.82 6.59 9.60
CA PHE A 51 -10.22 7.97 9.34
C PHE A 51 -10.25 8.85 10.60
N THR A 52 -10.30 8.25 11.79
CA THR A 52 -10.23 9.01 13.04
C THR A 52 -8.83 9.63 13.17
N ASN A 53 -8.81 10.93 13.47
CA ASN A 53 -7.56 11.67 13.63
C ASN A 53 -6.59 11.50 12.43
N LEU A 54 -7.12 11.56 11.19
CA LEU A 54 -6.32 11.41 9.98
C LEU A 54 -5.51 12.67 9.65
N GLY A 55 -5.99 13.83 10.06
CA GLY A 55 -5.40 15.13 9.86
C GLY A 55 -6.44 16.24 10.01
N ALA A 56 -5.98 17.48 10.10
CA ALA A 56 -6.84 18.65 10.15
C ALA A 56 -7.67 18.78 8.86
N THR A 57 -8.93 19.16 9.03
CA THR A 57 -9.87 19.43 7.93
C THR A 57 -9.87 20.89 7.48
N LYS A 58 -9.09 21.73 8.17
CA LYS A 58 -8.83 23.13 7.83
C LYS A 58 -7.33 23.30 7.58
N SER A 59 -6.99 24.13 6.63
CA SER A 59 -5.63 24.58 6.31
C SER A 59 -5.76 25.82 5.46
N PRO A 60 -4.83 26.77 5.50
CA PRO A 60 -4.84 27.93 4.60
C PRO A 60 -4.94 27.52 3.14
N GLN A 61 -5.78 28.23 2.36
CA GLN A 61 -6.00 27.98 0.94
C GLN A 61 -5.48 29.14 0.08
N THR A 62 -5.36 30.33 0.69
CA THR A 62 -4.76 31.52 0.05
C THR A 62 -3.30 31.64 0.44
N CYS A 63 -2.51 32.39 -0.33
CA CYS A 63 -1.10 32.61 -0.03
C CYS A 63 -0.65 33.97 -0.49
N TRP A 64 0.20 34.60 0.29
CA TRP A 64 1.01 35.72 -0.14
C TRP A 64 2.24 35.25 -0.91
N ARG A 65 2.50 35.90 -2.04
CA ARG A 65 3.70 35.66 -2.84
C ARG A 65 4.40 36.96 -3.14
N SER A 66 5.66 37.09 -2.74
CA SER A 66 6.44 38.29 -2.98
C SER A 66 6.65 38.54 -4.47
N THR A 67 6.44 39.80 -4.85
CA THR A 67 6.73 40.32 -6.17
C THR A 67 7.79 41.41 -6.03
N TYR A 68 8.90 41.32 -6.74
CA TYR A 68 9.88 42.38 -6.75
C TYR A 68 9.42 43.52 -7.68
N ALA A 69 9.38 44.72 -7.14
CA ALA A 69 9.31 45.93 -7.94
C ALA A 69 10.55 46.78 -7.67
N ASN A 70 11.42 46.94 -8.66
CA ASN A 70 12.51 47.93 -8.72
C ASN A 70 13.52 47.90 -7.56
N ASP A 71 14.28 46.80 -7.44
CA ASP A 71 15.40 46.63 -6.47
C ASP A 71 15.06 46.86 -4.97
N GLN A 72 13.79 46.98 -4.63
CA GLN A 72 13.33 47.07 -3.24
C GLN A 72 12.69 45.76 -2.81
N HIS A 73 12.99 45.34 -1.57
CA HIS A 73 12.32 44.22 -0.94
C HIS A 73 10.82 44.54 -0.75
N GLU A 74 9.95 43.56 -0.97
CA GLU A 74 8.54 43.72 -0.67
C GLU A 74 8.31 43.47 0.80
N ASP A 75 7.83 44.52 1.50
CA ASP A 75 7.58 44.51 2.92
C ASP A 75 6.11 44.54 3.20
N VAL A 76 5.68 43.74 4.15
CA VAL A 76 4.33 43.75 4.71
C VAL A 76 4.42 44.19 6.18
N VAL A 77 3.64 45.23 6.58
CA VAL A 77 3.57 45.67 7.95
C VAL A 77 2.20 45.36 8.55
N LEU A 78 2.21 44.68 9.68
CA LEU A 78 1.05 44.23 10.43
C LEU A 78 0.99 44.95 11.81
N ASP A 79 -0.23 45.21 12.31
CA ASP A 79 -0.48 45.84 13.63
C ASP A 79 -1.24 44.84 14.52
N LEU A 80 -0.71 44.57 15.71
CA LEU A 80 -1.34 43.74 16.76
C LEU A 80 -2.26 44.54 17.69
N GLY A 81 -2.49 45.83 17.39
CA GLY A 81 -3.34 46.74 18.13
C GLY A 81 -2.66 47.37 19.36
N GLU A 82 -1.88 46.63 20.10
CA GLU A 82 -1.08 47.06 21.25
C GLU A 82 0.23 46.29 21.34
N SER A 83 1.17 46.80 22.13
CA SER A 83 2.43 46.09 22.37
C SER A 83 2.18 44.83 23.20
N ARG A 84 2.55 43.68 22.63
CA ARG A 84 2.35 42.34 23.21
C ARG A 84 3.60 41.48 23.12
N GLN A 85 3.70 40.50 24.02
CA GLN A 85 4.62 39.36 23.82
C GLN A 85 3.91 38.29 23.00
N PHE A 86 4.59 37.78 22.00
CA PHE A 86 4.02 36.76 21.10
C PHE A 86 5.04 35.79 20.55
N ASN A 87 4.58 34.59 20.21
CA ASN A 87 5.24 33.70 19.29
C ASN A 87 4.60 33.85 17.92
N MET A 88 5.41 33.83 16.85
CA MET A 88 4.95 33.86 15.47
C MET A 88 5.00 32.49 14.86
N LEU A 89 3.88 32.05 14.26
CA LEU A 89 3.79 30.88 13.40
C LEU A 89 3.63 31.34 11.95
N TYR A 90 4.14 30.52 11.04
CA TYR A 90 3.92 30.72 9.60
C TYR A 90 3.79 29.39 8.89
N MET A 91 2.99 29.34 7.81
CA MET A 91 2.86 28.16 6.96
C MET A 91 3.65 28.32 5.67
N SER A 92 4.63 27.45 5.48
CA SER A 92 5.47 27.40 4.27
C SER A 92 4.65 27.00 3.06
N GLY A 93 4.76 27.77 1.96
CA GLY A 93 4.15 27.45 0.69
C GLY A 93 5.09 26.75 -0.29
N ILE A 94 4.66 26.61 -1.54
CA ILE A 94 5.50 26.13 -2.63
C ILE A 94 6.43 27.27 -3.05
N HIS A 95 7.71 27.12 -2.85
CA HIS A 95 8.73 28.13 -3.12
C HIS A 95 9.86 27.59 -3.99
N SER A 96 10.65 28.49 -4.55
CA SER A 96 11.93 28.18 -5.16
C SER A 96 13.01 28.03 -4.08
N VAL A 97 14.12 27.41 -4.41
CA VAL A 97 15.30 27.32 -3.52
C VAL A 97 15.70 28.73 -3.06
N ASN A 98 16.02 28.91 -1.76
CA ASN A 98 16.39 30.17 -1.13
C ASN A 98 15.21 31.17 -0.95
N SER A 99 14.14 30.75 -0.34
CA SER A 99 12.93 31.56 -0.11
C SER A 99 12.82 31.97 1.38
N ASP A 100 13.83 32.60 1.91
CA ASP A 100 13.82 33.12 3.27
C ASP A 100 13.07 34.45 3.36
N PHE A 101 12.60 34.80 4.55
CA PHE A 101 12.09 36.12 4.89
C PHE A 101 12.59 36.57 6.24
N ILE A 102 12.58 37.89 6.47
CA ILE A 102 12.99 38.52 7.73
C ILE A 102 11.77 39.04 8.47
N VAL A 103 11.78 38.92 9.79
CA VAL A 103 10.77 39.45 10.69
C VAL A 103 11.43 40.49 11.61
N ARG A 104 10.88 41.71 11.64
CA ARG A 104 11.24 42.76 12.58
C ARG A 104 10.03 43.19 13.37
N VAL A 105 10.26 43.68 14.58
CA VAL A 105 9.20 44.21 15.46
C VAL A 105 9.46 45.66 15.81
N SER A 106 8.39 46.41 16.06
CA SER A 106 8.46 47.83 16.46
C SER A 106 7.36 48.14 17.45
N GLN A 107 7.59 49.17 18.26
CA GLN A 107 6.61 49.73 19.20
C GLN A 107 5.83 50.90 18.58
N ASP A 108 6.48 51.67 17.71
CA ASP A 108 6.00 52.92 17.12
C ASP A 108 5.75 52.88 15.61
N GLY A 109 6.18 51.79 14.94
CA GLY A 109 6.13 51.61 13.49
C GLY A 109 7.25 52.35 12.73
N GLU A 110 8.14 53.06 13.43
CA GLU A 110 9.24 53.81 12.87
C GLU A 110 10.61 53.18 13.17
N THR A 111 10.80 52.76 14.41
CA THR A 111 12.06 52.16 14.90
C THR A 111 11.92 50.64 14.96
N TRP A 112 12.70 49.92 14.16
CA TRP A 112 12.62 48.48 14.02
C TRP A 112 13.72 47.73 14.76
N SER A 113 13.39 46.55 15.31
CA SER A 113 14.34 45.64 15.95
C SER A 113 15.37 45.08 14.97
N GLU A 114 16.35 44.38 15.52
CA GLU A 114 17.22 43.52 14.73
C GLU A 114 16.39 42.45 13.98
N ALA A 115 16.98 41.85 12.92
CA ALA A 115 16.35 40.88 12.06
C ALA A 115 16.20 39.52 12.74
N ASN A 116 15.01 38.92 12.65
CA ASN A 116 14.80 37.51 12.91
C ASN A 116 14.54 36.80 11.61
N TRP A 117 15.14 35.63 11.41
CA TRP A 117 15.05 34.91 10.15
C TRP A 117 14.00 33.81 10.21
N ALA A 118 13.24 33.67 9.13
CA ALA A 118 12.36 32.56 8.87
C ALA A 118 12.83 31.83 7.59
N GLU A 119 13.21 30.59 7.74
CA GLU A 119 13.65 29.74 6.65
C GLU A 119 12.46 28.96 6.11
N LEU A 120 12.14 29.14 4.82
CA LEU A 120 11.13 28.38 4.13
C LEU A 120 11.77 27.13 3.50
N GLY A 121 11.11 25.99 3.63
CA GLY A 121 11.56 24.76 3.00
C GLY A 121 12.33 23.79 3.90
N GLY A 122 12.57 24.16 5.14
CA GLY A 122 13.26 23.30 6.10
C GLY A 122 14.73 23.01 5.69
N GLU A 123 15.34 22.01 6.32
CA GLU A 123 16.75 21.64 6.16
C GLU A 123 17.14 21.37 4.70
N TYR A 124 16.23 20.86 3.87
CA TYR A 124 16.50 20.47 2.47
C TYR A 124 15.88 21.39 1.43
N GLY A 125 15.29 22.50 1.82
CA GLY A 125 14.72 23.52 0.93
C GLY A 125 13.49 23.09 0.14
N ASN A 126 12.77 22.03 0.55
CA ASN A 126 11.63 21.47 -0.18
C ASN A 126 10.35 21.26 0.64
N ASP A 127 10.38 21.57 1.94
CA ASP A 127 9.20 21.51 2.79
C ASP A 127 8.14 22.52 2.32
N CYS A 128 6.90 22.07 2.18
CA CYS A 128 5.75 22.90 1.82
C CYS A 128 4.50 22.40 2.53
N PHE A 129 3.50 23.28 2.68
CA PHE A 129 2.26 23.02 3.41
C PHE A 129 2.52 22.55 4.85
N LYS A 130 3.47 23.21 5.52
CA LYS A 130 3.93 22.85 6.84
C LYS A 130 4.04 24.10 7.71
N TRP A 131 3.55 23.99 8.94
CA TRP A 131 3.63 25.05 9.94
C TRP A 131 4.96 25.03 10.66
N TYR A 132 5.49 26.22 10.90
CA TYR A 132 6.69 26.45 11.69
C TYR A 132 6.46 27.58 12.71
N TYR A 133 7.14 27.49 13.84
CA TYR A 133 7.41 28.65 14.66
C TYR A 133 8.62 29.41 14.13
N LEU A 134 8.63 30.73 14.34
CA LEU A 134 9.83 31.51 14.16
C LEU A 134 10.82 31.14 15.29
N CYS A 135 11.94 30.49 14.91
CA CYS A 135 12.94 29.94 15.84
C CYS A 135 14.36 30.46 15.57
N GLN A 136 14.56 31.36 14.61
CA GLN A 136 15.88 31.81 14.21
C GLN A 136 16.06 33.30 14.45
N SER A 137 17.20 33.68 15.03
CA SER A 137 17.61 35.08 15.23
C SER A 137 19.04 35.25 14.75
N TYR A 138 19.53 36.49 14.72
CA TYR A 138 20.94 36.81 14.63
C TYR A 138 21.58 36.92 15.98
N ASP A 139 22.84 36.46 16.12
CA ASP A 139 23.70 36.86 17.22
C ASP A 139 24.23 38.28 16.94
N GLY A 140 24.76 38.94 17.98
CA GLY A 140 25.32 40.30 17.85
C GLY A 140 26.53 40.40 16.91
N GLY A 141 26.98 39.31 16.34
CA GLY A 141 28.04 39.21 15.31
C GLY A 141 27.53 38.96 13.90
N GLY A 142 26.20 38.91 13.70
CA GLY A 142 25.56 38.69 12.41
C GLY A 142 25.50 37.22 11.95
N ASN A 143 25.76 36.25 12.86
CA ASN A 143 25.58 34.83 12.54
C ASN A 143 24.15 34.40 12.88
N ARG A 144 23.59 33.49 12.08
CA ARG A 144 22.29 32.87 12.38
C ARG A 144 22.39 31.95 13.58
N THR A 145 21.50 32.13 14.54
CA THR A 145 21.35 31.27 15.71
C THR A 145 20.00 30.57 15.67
N TYR A 146 20.02 29.27 15.94
CA TYR A 146 18.81 28.43 15.96
C TYR A 146 18.41 28.17 17.41
N SER A 147 17.14 28.52 17.73
CA SER A 147 16.56 28.16 19.01
C SER A 147 15.80 26.83 18.88
N THR A 148 15.91 26.01 19.90
CA THR A 148 15.08 24.78 20.02
C THR A 148 13.66 25.09 20.50
N THR A 149 13.40 26.33 20.93
CA THR A 149 12.10 26.83 21.37
C THR A 149 11.67 28.01 20.50
N PRO A 150 10.36 28.26 20.35
CA PRO A 150 9.85 29.44 19.65
C PRO A 150 10.44 30.73 20.21
N LEU A 151 10.81 31.67 19.34
CA LEU A 151 11.21 33.01 19.76
C LEU A 151 10.00 33.75 20.35
N THR A 152 10.18 34.35 21.51
CA THR A 152 9.20 35.28 22.10
C THR A 152 9.63 36.70 21.73
N LEU A 153 8.85 37.32 20.84
CA LEU A 153 9.06 38.72 20.44
C LEU A 153 8.13 39.68 21.22
N THR A 154 8.53 40.93 21.29
CA THR A 154 7.73 41.95 21.95
C THR A 154 7.60 43.19 21.06
N GLY A 155 6.38 43.54 20.68
CA GLY A 155 6.12 44.69 19.83
C GLY A 155 4.64 44.85 19.52
N ARG A 156 4.28 45.98 18.93
CA ARG A 156 2.95 46.25 18.40
C ARG A 156 2.93 45.97 16.87
N TYR A 157 3.95 46.45 16.17
CA TYR A 157 4.05 46.31 14.75
C TYR A 157 4.99 45.17 14.37
N VAL A 158 4.64 44.39 13.36
CA VAL A 158 5.45 43.31 12.80
C VAL A 158 5.67 43.58 11.34
N ARG A 159 6.93 43.59 10.92
CA ARG A 159 7.33 43.75 9.49
C ARG A 159 7.90 42.43 8.96
N ILE A 160 7.33 41.99 7.88
CA ILE A 160 7.75 40.80 7.13
C ILE A 160 8.42 41.27 5.84
N GLU A 161 9.72 40.97 5.69
CA GLU A 161 10.56 41.40 4.58
C GLU A 161 10.94 40.17 3.73
N ALA A 162 10.39 40.07 2.50
CA ALA A 162 10.79 39.00 1.58
C ALA A 162 12.21 39.22 1.07
N GLN A 163 13.03 38.19 1.13
CA GLN A 163 14.41 38.27 0.65
C GLN A 163 14.57 37.91 -0.83
N TYR A 164 13.58 37.19 -1.39
CA TYR A 164 13.63 36.68 -2.75
C TYR A 164 12.27 36.82 -3.44
N ILE A 165 12.29 36.96 -4.78
CA ILE A 165 11.08 36.88 -5.61
C ILE A 165 10.45 35.50 -5.47
N GLY A 166 9.14 35.47 -5.25
CA GLY A 166 8.37 34.22 -5.17
C GLY A 166 8.44 33.54 -3.80
N THR A 167 8.95 34.24 -2.77
CA THR A 167 8.73 33.83 -1.36
C THR A 167 7.24 33.65 -1.15
N THR A 168 6.79 32.44 -0.78
CA THR A 168 5.37 32.10 -0.66
C THR A 168 5.05 31.67 0.77
N ILE A 169 4.18 32.40 1.43
CA ILE A 169 3.69 32.14 2.77
C ILE A 169 2.16 32.04 2.68
N TYR A 170 1.57 30.95 3.23
CA TYR A 170 0.12 30.78 3.21
C TYR A 170 -0.56 31.61 4.28
N GLU A 171 -0.03 31.57 5.51
CA GLU A 171 -0.65 32.25 6.63
C GLU A 171 0.39 32.55 7.72
N THR A 172 0.18 33.62 8.51
CA THR A 172 0.95 33.96 9.70
C THR A 172 0.04 34.12 10.90
N ILE A 173 0.40 33.54 12.03
CA ILE A 173 -0.39 33.57 13.25
C ILE A 173 0.49 34.08 14.41
N PHE A 174 -0.07 34.95 15.22
CA PHE A 174 0.58 35.52 16.41
C PHE A 174 -0.15 35.04 17.65
N ARG A 175 0.55 34.32 18.53
CA ARG A 175 -0.03 33.70 19.72
C ARG A 175 0.63 34.18 20.99
N ASP A 176 -0.16 34.31 22.05
CA ASP A 176 0.36 34.48 23.41
C ASP A 176 1.20 33.25 23.81
N PRO A 177 2.45 33.43 24.28
CA PRO A 177 3.33 32.31 24.61
C PRO A 177 2.82 31.43 25.76
N ALA A 178 2.02 31.97 26.68
CA ALA A 178 1.54 31.26 27.85
C ALA A 178 0.15 30.65 27.66
N THR A 179 -0.78 31.42 27.06
CA THR A 179 -2.18 31.01 26.91
C THR A 179 -2.47 30.36 25.56
N GLN A 180 -1.58 30.53 24.58
CA GLN A 180 -1.76 30.10 23.18
C GLN A 180 -2.93 30.78 22.47
N GLU A 181 -3.47 31.87 23.04
CA GLU A 181 -4.52 32.68 22.42
C GLU A 181 -3.98 33.39 21.19
N ILE A 182 -4.75 33.33 20.07
CA ILE A 182 -4.40 34.02 18.83
C ILE A 182 -4.75 35.49 18.95
N PHE A 183 -3.78 36.36 18.69
CA PHE A 183 -3.99 37.79 18.68
C PHE A 183 -4.61 38.26 17.37
N PRO A 184 -5.61 39.14 17.40
CA PRO A 184 -6.11 39.80 16.22
C PRO A 184 -5.00 40.66 15.59
N VAL A 185 -4.92 40.66 14.29
CA VAL A 185 -3.91 41.37 13.50
C VAL A 185 -4.57 42.11 12.35
N THR A 186 -4.05 43.26 11.98
CA THR A 186 -4.53 44.08 10.84
C THR A 186 -3.37 44.47 9.95
N LEU A 187 -3.64 44.59 8.63
CA LEU A 187 -2.67 45.05 7.64
C LEU A 187 -2.53 46.58 7.74
N VAL A 188 -1.28 47.06 7.85
CA VAL A 188 -0.94 48.48 7.82
C VAL A 188 -0.44 48.91 6.45
N SER A 189 0.46 48.17 5.88
CA SER A 189 1.02 48.44 4.54
C SER A 189 1.50 47.19 3.84
N GLY A 190 1.61 47.27 2.52
CA GLY A 190 1.96 46.12 1.65
C GLY A 190 0.73 45.35 1.15
N ASN A 191 0.92 44.30 0.36
CA ASN A 191 -0.13 43.42 -0.20
C ASN A 191 -0.26 42.15 0.62
N GLY A 192 -0.39 42.27 1.97
CA GLY A 192 -0.26 41.15 2.90
C GLY A 192 -1.60 40.60 3.40
N GLU A 193 -2.75 40.88 2.78
CA GLU A 193 -4.06 40.40 3.22
C GLU A 193 -4.08 38.87 3.36
N ALA A 194 -3.52 38.15 2.40
CA ALA A 194 -3.43 36.68 2.39
C ALA A 194 -2.44 36.10 3.44
N LEU A 195 -1.78 36.93 4.25
CA LEU A 195 -0.98 36.46 5.39
C LEU A 195 -1.80 36.33 6.68
N ILE A 196 -3.02 36.89 6.71
CA ILE A 196 -3.79 37.05 7.94
C ILE A 196 -5.30 36.79 7.76
N ASP A 197 -5.73 36.25 6.64
CA ASP A 197 -7.15 36.05 6.33
C ASP A 197 -7.72 34.69 6.78
N GLU A 198 -6.86 33.74 7.20
CA GLU A 198 -7.27 32.38 7.61
C GLU A 198 -6.72 31.97 8.98
N GLN A 199 -6.81 32.87 9.98
CA GLN A 199 -6.18 32.75 11.31
C GLN A 199 -6.62 31.50 12.13
N ASP A 200 -7.78 30.92 11.84
CA ASP A 200 -8.34 29.76 12.56
C ASP A 200 -7.91 28.40 11.96
N THR A 201 -6.92 28.39 11.10
CA THR A 201 -6.52 27.20 10.34
C THR A 201 -5.40 26.39 10.97
N CYS A 202 -4.60 26.95 11.89
CA CYS A 202 -3.62 26.18 12.64
C CYS A 202 -4.22 25.62 13.93
N VAL A 203 -4.63 24.37 13.91
CA VAL A 203 -5.20 23.68 15.08
C VAL A 203 -4.08 23.07 15.93
N GLY A 204 -3.87 23.57 17.14
CA GLY A 204 -2.85 23.07 18.07
C GLY A 204 -1.42 23.47 17.69
N GLU A 205 -0.45 22.64 18.06
CA GLU A 205 0.96 22.86 17.76
C GLU A 205 1.30 22.44 16.33
N PRO A 206 2.31 23.07 15.68
CA PRO A 206 2.84 22.61 14.40
C PRO A 206 3.24 21.15 14.43
N GLY A 207 2.73 20.38 13.49
CA GLY A 207 3.02 18.95 13.46
C GLY A 207 2.35 18.17 12.33
N TRP A 208 2.43 16.86 12.43
CA TRP A 208 1.85 15.97 11.42
C TRP A 208 0.34 16.17 11.24
N TYR A 209 -0.38 16.57 12.29
CA TYR A 209 -1.83 16.71 12.24
C TYR A 209 -2.29 17.86 11.34
N ASN A 210 -1.55 18.99 11.35
CA ASN A 210 -1.90 20.22 10.61
C ASN A 210 -0.95 20.58 9.47
N GLY A 211 0.03 19.74 9.15
CA GLY A 211 0.97 19.96 8.05
C GLY A 211 1.40 18.66 7.38
N THR A 212 2.25 18.79 6.35
CA THR A 212 2.90 17.67 5.69
C THR A 212 4.04 17.10 6.54
N TYR A 213 4.30 15.81 6.37
CA TYR A 213 5.48 15.16 6.94
C TYR A 213 5.99 14.08 5.98
N PHE A 214 7.26 13.74 6.07
CA PHE A 214 7.93 12.73 5.24
C PHE A 214 7.66 12.95 3.75
N ASP A 215 7.32 11.90 2.99
CA ASP A 215 7.11 11.96 1.54
C ASP A 215 5.85 12.74 1.09
N GLU A 216 5.00 13.21 2.04
CA GLU A 216 3.86 14.05 1.69
C GLU A 216 4.29 15.36 1.00
N ILE A 217 5.46 15.90 1.39
CA ILE A 217 6.03 17.11 0.75
C ILE A 217 6.24 16.93 -0.77
N TYR A 218 6.40 15.71 -1.24
CA TYR A 218 6.55 15.38 -2.67
C TYR A 218 5.21 15.07 -3.32
N HIS A 219 4.43 14.19 -2.70
CA HIS A 219 3.22 13.64 -3.32
C HIS A 219 2.01 14.57 -3.19
N ALA A 220 1.78 15.19 -2.03
CA ALA A 220 0.70 16.17 -1.87
C ALA A 220 0.98 17.45 -2.68
N ARG A 221 2.25 17.90 -2.71
CA ARG A 221 2.69 19.01 -3.55
C ARG A 221 2.40 18.73 -5.03
N THR A 222 2.85 17.59 -5.54
CA THR A 222 2.64 17.26 -6.97
C THR A 222 1.17 17.03 -7.30
N ALA A 223 0.37 16.52 -6.35
CA ALA A 223 -1.08 16.45 -6.50
C ALA A 223 -1.73 17.84 -6.62
N TYR A 224 -1.29 18.80 -5.80
CA TYR A 224 -1.69 20.21 -5.91
C TYR A 224 -1.28 20.82 -7.26
N GLU A 225 -0.03 20.59 -7.70
CA GLU A 225 0.49 21.07 -8.98
C GLU A 225 -0.33 20.51 -10.15
N HIS A 226 -0.75 19.25 -10.11
CA HIS A 226 -1.64 18.65 -11.11
C HIS A 226 -3.01 19.32 -11.16
N LEU A 227 -3.59 19.71 -10.02
CA LEU A 227 -4.89 20.41 -9.97
C LEU A 227 -4.81 21.82 -10.54
N HIS A 228 -3.67 22.49 -10.37
CA HIS A 228 -3.47 23.87 -10.80
C HIS A 228 -2.76 24.00 -12.17
N GLY A 229 -2.58 22.88 -12.89
CA GLY A 229 -1.92 22.88 -14.19
C GLY A 229 -0.48 23.38 -14.13
N GLN A 230 0.23 23.10 -13.04
CA GLN A 230 1.63 23.44 -12.84
C GLN A 230 2.55 22.25 -13.19
N ALA A 231 3.82 22.54 -13.48
CA ALA A 231 4.80 21.49 -13.74
C ALA A 231 5.01 20.66 -12.46
N PRO A 232 4.98 19.31 -12.53
CA PRO A 232 5.08 18.46 -11.36
C PRO A 232 6.49 18.47 -10.77
N TYR A 233 6.60 18.59 -9.46
CA TYR A 233 7.86 18.54 -8.73
C TYR A 233 8.40 17.10 -8.63
N GLU A 234 7.55 16.15 -8.21
CA GLU A 234 7.94 14.75 -8.09
C GLU A 234 7.75 14.03 -9.43
N THR A 235 8.87 13.65 -10.07
CA THR A 235 8.91 13.03 -11.40
C THR A 235 9.50 11.62 -11.39
N THR A 236 9.90 11.09 -10.21
CA THR A 236 10.59 9.81 -10.10
C THR A 236 9.66 8.59 -10.11
N HIS A 237 8.35 8.81 -10.06
CA HIS A 237 7.33 7.76 -10.10
C HIS A 237 6.19 8.11 -11.07
N PRO A 238 5.49 7.09 -11.62
CA PRO A 238 4.32 7.31 -12.47
C PRO A 238 3.23 8.13 -11.78
N PRO A 239 2.40 8.87 -12.53
CA PRO A 239 1.52 9.90 -11.95
C PRO A 239 0.27 9.39 -11.25
N LEU A 240 -0.26 8.17 -11.55
CA LEU A 240 -1.62 7.77 -11.12
C LEU A 240 -1.85 7.91 -9.61
N GLY A 241 -0.88 7.53 -8.78
CA GLY A 241 -1.04 7.66 -7.32
C GLY A 241 -1.24 9.12 -6.89
N LYS A 242 -0.48 10.05 -7.51
CA LYS A 242 -0.61 11.49 -7.25
C LYS A 242 -1.90 12.07 -7.82
N VAL A 243 -2.39 11.54 -8.94
CA VAL A 243 -3.71 11.90 -9.52
C VAL A 243 -4.85 11.47 -8.59
N LEU A 244 -4.74 10.31 -7.94
CA LEU A 244 -5.72 9.87 -6.94
C LEU A 244 -5.70 10.74 -5.67
N ILE A 245 -4.53 11.20 -5.24
CA ILE A 245 -4.40 12.19 -4.16
C ILE A 245 -5.01 13.53 -4.61
N ALA A 246 -4.73 13.98 -5.83
CA ALA A 246 -5.31 15.20 -6.40
C ALA A 246 -6.85 15.14 -6.44
N PHE A 247 -7.41 14.00 -6.84
CA PHE A 247 -8.87 13.80 -6.80
C PHE A 247 -9.43 13.93 -5.37
N SER A 248 -8.73 13.41 -4.36
CA SER A 248 -9.13 13.58 -2.96
C SER A 248 -9.06 15.05 -2.51
N ILE A 249 -7.99 15.76 -2.86
CA ILE A 249 -7.83 17.19 -2.57
C ILE A 249 -8.94 18.01 -3.25
N SER A 250 -9.36 17.66 -4.46
CA SER A 250 -10.45 18.37 -5.16
C SER A 250 -11.80 18.27 -4.44
N ILE A 251 -11.99 17.26 -3.58
CA ILE A 251 -13.24 17.06 -2.81
C ILE A 251 -13.14 17.70 -1.41
N PHE A 252 -12.00 17.52 -0.73
CA PHE A 252 -11.84 17.87 0.68
C PHE A 252 -10.94 19.11 0.92
N GLY A 253 -10.48 19.75 -0.16
CA GLY A 253 -9.54 20.88 -0.09
C GLY A 253 -8.09 20.45 0.12
N MET A 254 -7.17 21.40 -0.04
CA MET A 254 -5.73 21.22 0.23
C MET A 254 -5.49 21.25 1.74
N THR A 255 -5.90 20.17 2.42
CA THR A 255 -5.84 19.99 3.87
C THR A 255 -5.16 18.67 4.21
N PRO A 256 -4.57 18.50 5.41
CA PRO A 256 -4.02 17.22 5.86
C PRO A 256 -5.00 16.04 5.71
N PHE A 257 -6.25 16.23 6.05
CA PHE A 257 -7.30 15.24 5.78
C PHE A 257 -7.47 15.00 4.28
N GLY A 258 -7.51 16.06 3.48
CA GLY A 258 -7.77 15.99 2.04
C GLY A 258 -6.70 15.19 1.29
N TRP A 259 -5.42 15.44 1.53
CA TRP A 259 -4.37 14.68 0.83
C TRP A 259 -4.16 13.26 1.35
N ARG A 260 -4.56 12.93 2.59
CA ARG A 260 -4.44 11.58 3.18
C ARG A 260 -5.64 10.67 2.92
N PHE A 261 -6.82 11.25 2.66
CA PHE A 261 -8.08 10.49 2.54
C PHE A 261 -8.01 9.37 1.51
N ALA A 262 -7.49 9.63 0.29
CA ALA A 262 -7.41 8.63 -0.77
C ALA A 262 -6.53 7.43 -0.37
N GLY A 263 -5.39 7.67 0.31
CA GLY A 263 -4.51 6.63 0.85
C GLY A 263 -5.22 5.78 1.91
N ALA A 264 -5.90 6.43 2.86
CA ALA A 264 -6.67 5.75 3.91
C ALA A 264 -7.81 4.91 3.33
N LEU A 265 -8.53 5.44 2.33
CA LEU A 265 -9.56 4.70 1.61
C LEU A 265 -8.98 3.48 0.88
N ALA A 266 -7.80 3.60 0.27
CA ALA A 266 -7.11 2.47 -0.33
C ALA A 266 -6.82 1.38 0.72
N GLY A 267 -6.36 1.74 1.92
CA GLY A 267 -6.17 0.81 3.04
C GLY A 267 -7.45 0.08 3.43
N VAL A 268 -8.56 0.80 3.55
CA VAL A 268 -9.89 0.22 3.83
C VAL A 268 -10.29 -0.78 2.75
N LEU A 269 -10.07 -0.46 1.46
CA LEU A 269 -10.43 -1.31 0.32
C LEU A 269 -9.50 -2.53 0.13
N MET A 270 -8.34 -2.58 0.80
CA MET A 270 -7.49 -3.77 0.84
C MET A 270 -8.14 -4.91 1.63
N LEU A 271 -8.90 -4.60 2.68
CA LEU A 271 -9.47 -5.59 3.60
C LEU A 271 -10.46 -6.56 2.93
N PRO A 272 -11.48 -6.12 2.17
CA PRO A 272 -12.33 -7.05 1.42
C PRO A 272 -11.55 -7.86 0.40
N GLY A 273 -10.51 -7.30 -0.23
CA GLY A 273 -9.59 -8.04 -1.11
C GLY A 273 -8.89 -9.18 -0.38
N MET A 274 -8.38 -8.93 0.84
CA MET A 274 -7.76 -9.94 1.68
C MET A 274 -8.74 -11.02 2.14
N TYR A 275 -9.99 -10.65 2.49
CA TYR A 275 -11.02 -11.63 2.79
C TYR A 275 -11.29 -12.56 1.61
N LEU A 276 -11.44 -11.99 0.41
CA LEU A 276 -11.71 -12.75 -0.81
C LEU A 276 -10.54 -13.67 -1.19
N LEU A 277 -9.29 -13.20 -1.10
CA LEU A 277 -8.10 -14.04 -1.31
C LEU A 277 -8.04 -15.18 -0.29
N GLY A 278 -8.24 -14.86 0.99
CA GLY A 278 -8.33 -15.86 2.05
C GLY A 278 -9.42 -16.90 1.75
N LYS A 279 -10.62 -16.46 1.33
CA LYS A 279 -11.73 -17.34 0.97
C LYS A 279 -11.43 -18.24 -0.24
N LEU A 280 -10.70 -17.70 -1.21
CA LEU A 280 -10.27 -18.45 -2.39
C LEU A 280 -9.16 -19.47 -2.07
N LEU A 281 -8.31 -19.21 -1.09
CA LEU A 281 -7.14 -20.01 -0.77
C LEU A 281 -7.33 -20.95 0.45
N THR A 282 -8.35 -20.73 1.27
CA THR A 282 -8.66 -21.60 2.42
C THR A 282 -10.02 -22.26 2.25
N LYS A 283 -10.24 -23.39 2.90
CA LYS A 283 -11.52 -24.09 2.85
C LYS A 283 -12.51 -23.51 3.88
N ARG A 284 -11.96 -22.99 4.98
CA ARG A 284 -12.73 -22.54 6.14
C ARG A 284 -12.88 -21.02 6.15
N ARG A 285 -14.04 -20.55 6.58
CA ARG A 285 -14.33 -19.11 6.75
C ARG A 285 -13.33 -18.44 7.71
N MET A 286 -12.88 -19.16 8.73
CA MET A 286 -11.94 -18.65 9.71
C MET A 286 -10.61 -18.22 9.07
N GLY A 287 -10.13 -18.94 8.04
CA GLY A 287 -8.94 -18.53 7.28
C GLY A 287 -9.12 -17.23 6.49
N ALA A 288 -10.31 -17.05 5.89
CA ALA A 288 -10.65 -15.80 5.20
C ALA A 288 -10.72 -14.61 6.18
N PHE A 289 -11.37 -14.81 7.33
CA PHE A 289 -11.43 -13.82 8.40
C PHE A 289 -10.04 -13.48 8.93
N ALA A 290 -9.20 -14.48 9.20
CA ALA A 290 -7.84 -14.27 9.71
C ALA A 290 -6.99 -13.46 8.72
N ALA A 291 -7.08 -13.74 7.42
CA ALA A 291 -6.33 -12.99 6.41
C ALA A 291 -6.68 -11.50 6.42
N MET A 292 -7.97 -11.18 6.48
CA MET A 292 -8.44 -9.79 6.56
C MET A 292 -8.09 -9.14 7.91
N PHE A 293 -8.29 -9.85 9.02
CA PHE A 293 -8.04 -9.33 10.37
C PHE A 293 -6.56 -9.03 10.60
N LEU A 294 -5.67 -9.94 10.21
CA LEU A 294 -4.22 -9.73 10.34
C LEU A 294 -3.75 -8.52 9.50
N MET A 295 -4.34 -8.29 8.32
CA MET A 295 -4.08 -7.08 7.55
C MET A 295 -4.58 -5.82 8.27
N ALA A 296 -5.75 -5.87 8.89
CA ALA A 296 -6.33 -4.75 9.63
C ALA A 296 -5.52 -4.35 10.87
N VAL A 297 -4.84 -5.33 11.51
CA VAL A 297 -4.00 -5.09 12.71
C VAL A 297 -2.50 -5.08 12.40
N ASP A 298 -2.10 -4.95 11.14
CA ASP A 298 -0.70 -4.72 10.79
C ASP A 298 -0.35 -3.24 10.87
N CYS A 299 0.73 -2.93 11.63
CA CYS A 299 1.14 -1.55 11.84
C CYS A 299 1.62 -0.88 10.53
N MET A 300 2.34 -1.62 9.66
CA MET A 300 2.76 -1.11 8.35
C MET A 300 1.57 -0.74 7.48
N HIS A 301 0.55 -1.60 7.40
CA HIS A 301 -0.68 -1.31 6.67
C HIS A 301 -1.34 -0.03 7.20
N PHE A 302 -1.48 0.10 8.52
CA PHE A 302 -2.13 1.25 9.14
C PHE A 302 -1.34 2.54 8.91
N THR A 303 -0.03 2.54 9.17
CA THR A 303 0.83 3.73 9.01
C THR A 303 0.92 4.15 7.55
N GLN A 304 1.23 3.20 6.65
CA GLN A 304 1.50 3.49 5.24
C GLN A 304 0.27 3.96 4.48
N THR A 305 -0.94 3.59 4.92
CA THR A 305 -2.17 4.04 4.26
C THR A 305 -2.70 5.36 4.81
N ARG A 306 -2.19 5.84 5.94
CA ARG A 306 -2.60 7.12 6.55
C ARG A 306 -1.68 8.30 6.20
N ILE A 307 -0.65 8.07 5.41
CA ILE A 307 0.22 9.09 4.83
C ILE A 307 -0.08 9.25 3.33
N ALA A 308 0.03 10.46 2.79
CA ALA A 308 -0.18 10.70 1.36
C ALA A 308 1.03 10.23 0.54
N THR A 309 1.14 8.91 0.35
CA THR A 309 2.13 8.26 -0.51
C THR A 309 1.46 7.38 -1.55
N ILE A 310 2.22 7.02 -2.58
CA ILE A 310 1.71 6.20 -3.69
C ILE A 310 1.70 4.70 -3.39
N ASP A 311 2.38 4.25 -2.33
CA ASP A 311 2.51 2.84 -1.96
C ASP A 311 1.16 2.19 -1.61
N SER A 312 0.26 2.94 -0.97
CA SER A 312 -1.09 2.48 -0.64
C SER A 312 -1.87 2.04 -1.87
N PHE A 313 -1.80 2.80 -2.96
CA PHE A 313 -2.51 2.48 -4.19
C PHE A 313 -1.91 1.27 -4.90
N VAL A 314 -0.58 1.17 -4.97
CA VAL A 314 0.05 0.04 -5.63
C VAL A 314 -0.27 -1.28 -4.92
N VAL A 315 -0.24 -1.31 -3.57
CA VAL A 315 -0.56 -2.52 -2.80
C VAL A 315 -2.04 -2.89 -2.93
N LEU A 316 -2.96 -1.91 -2.88
CA LEU A 316 -4.37 -2.14 -3.16
C LEU A 316 -4.57 -2.84 -4.51
N PHE A 317 -3.99 -2.30 -5.56
CA PHE A 317 -4.16 -2.82 -6.91
C PHE A 317 -3.48 -4.19 -7.10
N ILE A 318 -2.35 -4.45 -6.45
CA ILE A 318 -1.73 -5.77 -6.40
C ILE A 318 -2.68 -6.78 -5.76
N ILE A 319 -3.24 -6.51 -4.59
CA ILE A 319 -4.19 -7.40 -3.91
C ILE A 319 -5.35 -7.76 -4.85
N TRP A 320 -6.00 -6.76 -5.47
CA TRP A 320 -7.13 -7.00 -6.36
C TRP A 320 -6.74 -7.72 -7.66
N SER A 321 -5.56 -7.47 -8.21
CA SER A 321 -5.08 -8.21 -9.38
C SER A 321 -4.96 -9.71 -9.09
N TYR A 322 -4.44 -10.06 -7.90
CA TYR A 322 -4.34 -11.46 -7.44
C TYR A 322 -5.69 -12.05 -7.03
N VAL A 323 -6.64 -11.28 -6.48
CA VAL A 323 -8.01 -11.75 -6.25
C VAL A 323 -8.58 -12.32 -7.54
N PHE A 324 -8.52 -11.55 -8.62
CA PHE A 324 -9.10 -11.97 -9.90
C PHE A 324 -8.29 -13.07 -10.57
N MET A 325 -6.97 -13.08 -10.47
CA MET A 325 -6.14 -14.18 -11.01
C MET A 325 -6.43 -15.48 -10.27
N VAL A 326 -6.46 -15.48 -8.92
CA VAL A 326 -6.76 -16.69 -8.13
C VAL A 326 -8.19 -17.17 -8.38
N TYR A 327 -9.14 -16.24 -8.53
CA TYR A 327 -10.52 -16.58 -8.94
C TYR A 327 -10.54 -17.31 -10.28
N TYR A 328 -9.79 -16.80 -11.31
CA TYR A 328 -9.64 -17.45 -12.61
C TYR A 328 -9.03 -18.85 -12.51
N LEU A 329 -7.98 -19.03 -11.70
CA LEU A 329 -7.33 -20.32 -11.49
C LEU A 329 -8.26 -21.35 -10.82
N ARG A 330 -9.19 -20.90 -9.97
CA ARG A 330 -10.13 -21.72 -9.23
C ARG A 330 -11.43 -22.03 -9.98
N MET A 331 -11.73 -21.29 -11.06
CA MET A 331 -12.93 -21.51 -11.87
C MET A 331 -12.91 -22.87 -12.56
N ASP A 332 -14.09 -23.41 -12.79
CA ASP A 332 -14.30 -24.55 -13.70
C ASP A 332 -14.21 -24.08 -15.14
N TYR A 333 -13.01 -24.14 -15.71
CA TYR A 333 -12.72 -23.63 -17.04
C TYR A 333 -13.47 -24.37 -18.14
N TRP A 334 -13.71 -25.67 -17.97
CA TRP A 334 -14.33 -26.50 -19.00
C TRP A 334 -15.84 -26.37 -19.07
N ARG A 335 -16.51 -26.20 -17.92
CA ARG A 335 -17.96 -26.09 -17.80
C ARG A 335 -18.50 -24.66 -17.91
N LYS A 336 -17.64 -23.66 -17.77
CA LYS A 336 -18.04 -22.26 -17.91
C LYS A 336 -17.94 -21.81 -19.38
N PRO A 337 -18.84 -20.92 -19.85
CA PRO A 337 -18.66 -20.21 -21.13
C PRO A 337 -17.32 -19.44 -21.11
N LEU A 338 -16.62 -19.42 -22.24
CA LEU A 338 -15.28 -18.80 -22.32
C LEU A 338 -15.30 -17.33 -21.84
N ILE A 339 -16.31 -16.56 -22.27
CA ILE A 339 -16.41 -15.14 -21.88
C ILE A 339 -16.44 -14.95 -20.36
N LYS A 340 -17.11 -15.83 -19.60
CA LYS A 340 -17.14 -15.77 -18.13
C LYS A 340 -15.78 -16.08 -17.51
N THR A 341 -14.90 -16.80 -18.21
CA THR A 341 -13.53 -17.03 -17.74
C THR A 341 -12.58 -15.89 -18.09
N LEU A 342 -12.88 -15.10 -19.12
CA LEU A 342 -12.09 -13.95 -19.55
C LEU A 342 -12.30 -12.73 -18.65
N ILE A 343 -13.50 -12.54 -18.04
CA ILE A 343 -13.80 -11.40 -17.15
C ILE A 343 -12.78 -11.26 -16.00
N PRO A 344 -12.51 -12.29 -15.18
CA PRO A 344 -11.50 -12.15 -14.13
C PRO A 344 -10.09 -11.91 -14.66
N LEU A 345 -9.73 -12.44 -15.83
CA LEU A 345 -8.44 -12.10 -16.46
C LEU A 345 -8.38 -10.62 -16.85
N ALA A 346 -9.45 -10.08 -17.45
CA ALA A 346 -9.52 -8.67 -17.80
C ALA A 346 -9.37 -7.77 -16.57
N LEU A 347 -10.08 -8.09 -15.48
CA LEU A 347 -10.00 -7.35 -14.22
C LEU A 347 -8.59 -7.48 -13.60
N SER A 348 -7.98 -8.69 -13.63
CA SER A 348 -6.60 -8.88 -13.16
C SER A 348 -5.62 -7.98 -13.92
N GLY A 349 -5.73 -7.92 -15.25
CA GLY A 349 -4.90 -7.06 -16.09
C GLY A 349 -5.13 -5.57 -15.88
N LEU A 350 -6.39 -5.15 -15.69
CA LEU A 350 -6.74 -3.76 -15.36
C LEU A 350 -6.09 -3.33 -14.04
N PHE A 351 -6.27 -4.12 -12.96
CA PHE A 351 -5.68 -3.78 -11.66
C PHE A 351 -4.14 -3.83 -11.68
N MET A 352 -3.54 -4.73 -12.46
CA MET A 352 -2.10 -4.71 -12.71
C MET A 352 -1.68 -3.39 -13.40
N GLY A 353 -2.42 -2.95 -14.41
CA GLY A 353 -2.17 -1.67 -15.09
C GLY A 353 -2.26 -0.46 -14.16
N LEU A 354 -3.26 -0.42 -13.28
CA LEU A 354 -3.40 0.60 -12.24
C LEU A 354 -2.22 0.57 -11.25
N ALA A 355 -1.74 -0.62 -10.86
CA ALA A 355 -0.57 -0.76 -10.01
C ALA A 355 0.69 -0.19 -10.69
N VAL A 356 0.96 -0.55 -11.94
CA VAL A 356 2.11 -0.07 -12.72
C VAL A 356 2.06 1.45 -12.92
N ALA A 357 0.88 2.00 -13.21
CA ALA A 357 0.68 3.44 -13.39
C ALA A 357 0.83 4.24 -12.08
N SER A 358 0.74 3.59 -10.91
CA SER A 358 0.98 4.19 -9.59
C SER A 358 2.46 4.10 -9.18
N LYS A 359 3.10 2.94 -9.36
CA LYS A 359 4.52 2.70 -9.06
C LYS A 359 5.02 1.50 -9.86
N TRP A 360 6.24 1.56 -10.38
CA TRP A 360 6.79 0.46 -11.21
C TRP A 360 6.95 -0.88 -10.48
N THR A 361 6.91 -0.92 -9.17
CA THR A 361 6.82 -2.16 -8.40
C THR A 361 5.57 -2.98 -8.74
N GLY A 362 4.53 -2.37 -9.31
CA GLY A 362 3.40 -3.06 -9.92
C GLY A 362 3.80 -4.05 -11.04
N CYS A 363 4.92 -3.83 -11.75
CA CYS A 363 5.44 -4.77 -12.73
C CYS A 363 5.84 -6.12 -12.10
N TYR A 364 6.27 -6.11 -10.83
CA TYR A 364 6.61 -7.33 -10.11
C TYR A 364 5.39 -8.25 -9.96
N ALA A 365 4.21 -7.67 -9.70
CA ALA A 365 2.96 -8.42 -9.74
C ALA A 365 2.71 -9.03 -11.13
N GLY A 366 2.96 -8.27 -12.21
CA GLY A 366 2.82 -8.76 -13.58
C GLY A 366 3.60 -10.04 -13.86
N VAL A 367 4.85 -10.14 -13.36
CA VAL A 367 5.66 -11.35 -13.45
C VAL A 367 4.99 -12.53 -12.74
N GLY A 368 4.52 -12.33 -11.49
CA GLY A 368 3.83 -13.38 -10.74
C GLY A 368 2.53 -13.84 -11.41
N LEU A 369 1.74 -12.89 -11.92
CA LEU A 369 0.51 -13.18 -12.65
C LEU A 369 0.79 -13.97 -13.94
N ALA A 370 1.85 -13.61 -14.68
CA ALA A 370 2.27 -14.33 -15.88
C ALA A 370 2.66 -15.77 -15.55
N VAL A 371 3.48 -16.00 -14.52
CA VAL A 371 3.87 -17.36 -14.10
C VAL A 371 2.62 -18.19 -13.72
N LEU A 372 1.69 -17.62 -12.96
CA LEU A 372 0.44 -18.30 -12.59
C LEU A 372 -0.45 -18.59 -13.81
N PHE A 373 -0.55 -17.64 -14.73
CA PHE A 373 -1.32 -17.83 -15.97
C PHE A 373 -0.74 -18.96 -16.83
N PHE A 374 0.56 -18.93 -17.16
CA PHE A 374 1.18 -19.94 -17.99
C PHE A 374 1.22 -21.31 -17.31
N TRP A 375 1.35 -21.34 -15.99
CA TRP A 375 1.17 -22.57 -15.24
C TRP A 375 -0.26 -23.14 -15.41
N SER A 376 -1.28 -22.29 -15.40
CA SER A 376 -2.65 -22.72 -15.68
C SER A 376 -2.82 -23.25 -17.12
N VAL A 377 -2.18 -22.61 -18.10
CA VAL A 377 -2.17 -23.08 -19.50
C VAL A 377 -1.53 -24.45 -19.59
N TRP A 378 -0.36 -24.66 -18.97
CA TRP A 378 0.31 -25.97 -18.95
C TRP A 378 -0.58 -27.06 -18.32
N ARG A 379 -1.24 -26.76 -17.19
CA ARG A 379 -2.17 -27.73 -16.56
C ARG A 379 -3.34 -28.07 -17.48
N ARG A 380 -3.95 -27.09 -18.12
CA ARG A 380 -5.06 -27.31 -19.07
C ARG A 380 -4.63 -28.07 -20.34
N SER A 381 -3.42 -27.84 -20.79
CA SER A 381 -2.85 -28.68 -21.89
C SER A 381 -2.76 -30.16 -21.47
N ARG A 382 -2.34 -30.43 -20.21
CA ARG A 382 -2.31 -31.79 -19.68
C ARG A 382 -3.72 -32.40 -19.53
N GLU A 383 -4.69 -31.59 -19.11
CA GLU A 383 -6.10 -32.00 -19.03
C GLU A 383 -6.68 -32.29 -20.42
N HIS A 384 -6.36 -31.45 -21.41
CA HIS A 384 -6.75 -31.68 -22.81
C HIS A 384 -6.17 -32.98 -23.35
N LEU A 385 -4.86 -33.22 -23.25
CA LEU A 385 -4.23 -34.43 -23.74
C LEU A 385 -4.82 -35.69 -23.10
N ALA A 386 -5.05 -35.67 -21.78
CA ALA A 386 -5.67 -36.80 -21.09
C ALA A 386 -7.09 -37.09 -21.58
N ALA A 387 -7.89 -36.03 -21.80
CA ALA A 387 -9.25 -36.18 -22.32
C ALA A 387 -9.28 -36.65 -23.76
N SER A 388 -8.35 -36.18 -24.62
CA SER A 388 -8.24 -36.60 -26.01
C SER A 388 -7.87 -38.09 -26.12
N HIS A 389 -6.85 -38.55 -25.40
CA HIS A 389 -6.45 -39.96 -25.39
C HIS A 389 -7.57 -40.88 -24.89
N GLU A 390 -8.30 -40.52 -23.88
CA GLU A 390 -9.42 -41.30 -23.37
C GLU A 390 -10.55 -41.39 -24.40
N LEU A 391 -10.89 -40.27 -25.03
CA LEU A 391 -11.94 -40.23 -26.04
C LEU A 391 -11.57 -41.01 -27.29
N GLU A 392 -10.32 -40.89 -27.78
CA GLU A 392 -9.79 -41.64 -28.90
C GLU A 392 -9.77 -43.15 -28.62
N ALA A 393 -9.31 -43.57 -27.44
CA ALA A 393 -9.30 -44.98 -27.04
C ALA A 393 -10.72 -45.56 -27.01
N TYR A 394 -11.67 -44.76 -26.50
CA TYR A 394 -13.08 -45.16 -26.50
C TYR A 394 -13.64 -45.28 -27.92
N GLU A 395 -13.46 -44.27 -28.79
CA GLU A 395 -13.93 -44.28 -30.17
C GLU A 395 -13.35 -45.48 -30.93
N ALA A 396 -12.04 -45.79 -30.75
CA ALA A 396 -11.39 -46.95 -31.34
C ALA A 396 -12.00 -48.29 -30.85
N SER A 397 -12.36 -48.37 -29.56
CA SER A 397 -13.03 -49.56 -29.00
C SER A 397 -14.42 -49.79 -29.62
N GLN A 398 -15.13 -48.71 -29.94
CA GLN A 398 -16.48 -48.76 -30.50
C GLN A 398 -16.51 -49.03 -32.01
N GLN A 399 -15.40 -48.77 -32.75
CA GLN A 399 -15.33 -49.08 -34.16
C GLN A 399 -15.48 -50.59 -34.49
N LYS A 400 -15.10 -51.44 -33.55
CA LYS A 400 -15.19 -52.91 -33.66
C LYS A 400 -16.57 -53.45 -33.27
N VAL A 401 -17.48 -52.62 -32.78
CA VAL A 401 -18.79 -53.03 -32.31
C VAL A 401 -19.87 -52.67 -33.36
N ASN A 402 -20.83 -53.57 -33.58
CA ASN A 402 -21.93 -53.35 -34.50
C ASN A 402 -22.68 -52.06 -34.14
N HIS A 403 -22.99 -51.20 -35.11
CA HIS A 403 -23.51 -49.83 -34.93
C HIS A 403 -24.73 -49.73 -34.00
N LYS A 404 -25.58 -50.79 -34.00
CA LYS A 404 -26.76 -50.88 -33.11
C LYS A 404 -26.45 -51.22 -31.67
N LEU A 405 -25.21 -51.62 -31.35
CA LEU A 405 -24.76 -52.02 -30.01
C LEU A 405 -23.79 -50.99 -29.38
N ARG A 406 -23.50 -49.89 -30.08
CA ARG A 406 -22.63 -48.81 -29.54
C ARG A 406 -23.26 -48.18 -28.31
N LYS A 407 -22.58 -48.26 -27.21
CA LYS A 407 -22.97 -47.57 -25.95
C LYS A 407 -22.25 -46.25 -25.88
N PRO A 408 -22.94 -45.14 -25.47
CA PRO A 408 -22.24 -43.88 -25.24
C PRO A 408 -21.24 -44.04 -24.09
N HIS A 409 -20.10 -43.35 -24.17
CA HIS A 409 -19.16 -43.28 -23.05
C HIS A 409 -19.85 -42.61 -21.84
N PRO A 410 -19.80 -43.19 -20.63
CA PRO A 410 -20.47 -42.67 -19.47
C PRO A 410 -20.13 -41.20 -19.17
N GLU A 411 -18.89 -40.78 -19.54
CA GLU A 411 -18.36 -39.44 -19.29
C GLU A 411 -18.10 -38.62 -20.57
N GLU A 412 -18.68 -39.03 -21.73
CA GLU A 412 -18.40 -38.43 -23.06
C GLU A 412 -18.64 -36.89 -23.04
N SER A 413 -19.72 -36.43 -22.45
CA SER A 413 -20.03 -35.01 -22.38
C SER A 413 -19.00 -34.20 -21.58
N LYS A 414 -18.30 -34.79 -20.61
CA LYS A 414 -17.25 -34.17 -19.82
C LYS A 414 -15.90 -34.20 -20.54
N LEU A 415 -15.62 -35.22 -21.33
CA LEU A 415 -14.37 -35.40 -22.08
C LEU A 415 -14.35 -34.62 -23.39
N ALA A 416 -15.47 -34.54 -24.09
CA ALA A 416 -15.57 -33.90 -25.41
C ALA A 416 -15.19 -32.41 -25.39
N VAL A 417 -15.58 -31.67 -24.35
CA VAL A 417 -15.26 -30.22 -24.25
C VAL A 417 -13.75 -29.98 -24.20
N PRO A 418 -13.00 -30.55 -23.23
CA PRO A 418 -11.54 -30.33 -23.18
C PRO A 418 -10.84 -30.95 -24.44
N ALA A 419 -11.26 -32.10 -24.93
CA ALA A 419 -10.66 -32.73 -26.09
C ALA A 419 -10.80 -31.93 -27.39
N ARG A 420 -12.00 -31.38 -27.65
CA ARG A 420 -12.33 -30.78 -28.95
C ARG A 420 -12.21 -29.25 -28.98
N THR A 421 -12.35 -28.54 -27.82
CA THR A 421 -12.45 -27.09 -27.84
C THR A 421 -11.19 -26.38 -27.33
N TYR A 422 -10.24 -27.06 -26.71
CA TYR A 422 -9.10 -26.43 -26.06
C TYR A 422 -8.24 -25.55 -26.96
N PRO A 423 -7.84 -25.98 -28.19
CA PRO A 423 -6.98 -25.15 -29.06
C PRO A 423 -7.61 -23.79 -29.38
N ALA A 424 -8.91 -23.79 -29.74
CA ALA A 424 -9.62 -22.54 -30.00
C ALA A 424 -9.77 -21.66 -28.74
N ARG A 425 -10.13 -22.29 -27.60
CA ARG A 425 -10.22 -21.54 -26.29
C ARG A 425 -8.87 -20.97 -25.90
N LEU A 426 -7.77 -21.69 -26.08
CA LEU A 426 -6.42 -21.23 -25.77
C LEU A 426 -6.05 -20.02 -26.64
N LEU A 427 -6.23 -20.11 -27.96
CA LEU A 427 -5.89 -19.05 -28.90
C LEU A 427 -6.67 -17.76 -28.58
N ILE A 428 -7.98 -17.86 -28.34
CA ILE A 428 -8.80 -16.71 -27.96
C ILE A 428 -8.34 -16.12 -26.62
N THR A 429 -8.05 -16.98 -25.63
CA THR A 429 -7.58 -16.51 -24.31
C THR A 429 -6.25 -15.78 -24.43
N LEU A 430 -5.28 -16.32 -25.21
CA LEU A 430 -3.99 -15.66 -25.44
C LEU A 430 -4.15 -14.32 -26.16
N GLY A 431 -4.99 -14.25 -27.20
CA GLY A 431 -5.31 -13.00 -27.89
C GLY A 431 -5.93 -11.96 -26.95
N CYS A 432 -6.88 -12.37 -26.10
CA CYS A 432 -7.44 -11.49 -25.08
C CYS A 432 -6.41 -11.05 -24.02
N CYS A 433 -5.47 -11.93 -23.66
CA CYS A 433 -4.41 -11.58 -22.70
C CYS A 433 -3.46 -10.50 -23.23
N LEU A 434 -3.21 -10.43 -24.54
CA LEU A 434 -2.45 -9.30 -25.12
C LEU A 434 -3.20 -7.97 -24.90
N VAL A 435 -4.52 -7.97 -25.00
CA VAL A 435 -5.32 -6.78 -24.71
C VAL A 435 -5.29 -6.49 -23.20
N PHE A 436 -5.59 -7.47 -22.36
CA PHE A 436 -5.79 -7.27 -20.93
C PHE A 436 -4.50 -6.95 -20.16
N PHE A 437 -3.38 -7.56 -20.52
CA PHE A 437 -2.10 -7.44 -19.80
C PHE A 437 -1.05 -6.59 -20.50
N ILE A 438 -1.33 -6.10 -21.73
CA ILE A 438 -0.45 -5.19 -22.46
C ILE A 438 -1.20 -3.90 -22.84
N ALA A 439 -2.22 -3.99 -23.70
CA ALA A 439 -2.87 -2.79 -24.24
C ALA A 439 -3.58 -1.98 -23.16
N VAL A 440 -4.36 -2.62 -22.27
CA VAL A 440 -5.05 -1.93 -21.17
C VAL A 440 -4.05 -1.31 -20.18
N PRO A 441 -3.03 -2.00 -19.66
CA PRO A 441 -2.01 -1.39 -18.79
C PRO A 441 -1.28 -0.21 -19.46
N LEU A 442 -0.89 -0.33 -20.72
CA LEU A 442 -0.26 0.77 -21.46
C LEU A 442 -1.21 1.97 -21.62
N GLY A 443 -2.49 1.70 -21.91
CA GLY A 443 -3.53 2.76 -21.99
C GLY A 443 -3.73 3.49 -20.66
N VAL A 444 -3.83 2.74 -19.55
CA VAL A 444 -3.94 3.31 -18.20
C VAL A 444 -2.68 4.11 -17.83
N TYR A 445 -1.51 3.55 -18.10
CA TYR A 445 -0.22 4.22 -17.88
C TYR A 445 -0.15 5.53 -18.65
N TYR A 446 -0.43 5.50 -19.96
CA TYR A 446 -0.46 6.69 -20.81
C TYR A 446 -1.46 7.74 -20.30
N ALA A 447 -2.68 7.32 -19.99
CA ALA A 447 -3.72 8.24 -19.51
C ALA A 447 -3.36 8.92 -18.19
N SER A 448 -2.61 8.24 -17.30
CA SER A 448 -2.16 8.82 -16.04
C SER A 448 -1.25 10.03 -16.19
N TYR A 449 -0.59 10.18 -17.35
CA TYR A 449 0.28 11.33 -17.66
C TYR A 449 -0.44 12.55 -18.22
N ILE A 450 -1.76 12.50 -18.42
CA ILE A 450 -2.52 13.66 -18.96
C ILE A 450 -2.29 14.90 -18.08
N PRO A 451 -2.55 14.92 -16.77
CA PRO A 451 -2.32 16.10 -15.93
C PRO A 451 -0.83 16.47 -15.82
N TYR A 452 0.07 15.49 -15.87
CA TYR A 452 1.52 15.70 -15.81
C TYR A 452 2.03 16.60 -16.96
N PHE A 453 1.54 16.39 -18.18
CA PHE A 453 1.99 17.13 -19.35
C PHE A 453 1.05 18.28 -19.77
N LEU A 454 -0.01 18.55 -19.01
CA LEU A 454 -0.91 19.67 -19.28
C LEU A 454 -0.17 21.02 -19.35
N PRO A 455 0.74 21.36 -18.39
CA PRO A 455 1.49 22.61 -18.40
C PRO A 455 2.41 22.78 -19.62
N SER A 456 2.88 21.69 -20.19
CA SER A 456 3.81 21.67 -21.33
C SER A 456 3.13 21.51 -22.70
N GLY A 457 1.84 21.86 -22.81
CA GLY A 457 1.09 21.79 -24.06
C GLY A 457 0.53 20.43 -24.41
N GLY A 458 0.31 19.56 -23.39
CA GLY A 458 -0.37 18.30 -23.54
C GLY A 458 0.53 17.07 -23.73
N ILE A 459 -0.11 15.91 -23.69
CA ILE A 459 0.54 14.60 -23.71
C ILE A 459 0.87 14.14 -25.12
N THR A 460 2.03 13.50 -25.28
CA THR A 460 2.40 12.72 -26.47
C THR A 460 3.07 11.41 -26.04
N VAL A 461 3.05 10.38 -26.90
CA VAL A 461 3.73 9.10 -26.63
C VAL A 461 5.22 9.33 -26.41
N GLN A 462 5.86 10.20 -27.19
CA GLN A 462 7.28 10.52 -27.04
C GLN A 462 7.59 11.13 -25.66
N LYS A 463 6.79 12.09 -25.19
CA LYS A 463 6.95 12.68 -23.85
C LYS A 463 6.84 11.66 -22.72
N VAL A 464 5.87 10.72 -22.83
CA VAL A 464 5.70 9.65 -21.83
C VAL A 464 6.90 8.71 -21.82
N ILE A 465 7.40 8.30 -22.99
CA ILE A 465 8.61 7.48 -23.10
C ILE A 465 9.81 8.24 -22.51
N GLN A 466 9.97 9.52 -22.83
CA GLN A 466 11.06 10.35 -22.31
C GLN A 466 11.00 10.50 -20.78
N ALA A 467 9.82 10.70 -20.21
CA ALA A 467 9.66 10.73 -18.75
C ALA A 467 10.02 9.39 -18.07
N ALA A 468 9.68 8.28 -18.72
CA ALA A 468 9.96 6.95 -18.19
C ALA A 468 11.44 6.55 -18.29
N VAL A 469 12.03 6.68 -19.46
CA VAL A 469 13.37 6.15 -19.77
C VAL A 469 14.44 7.22 -20.02
N GLY A 470 14.02 8.48 -20.14
CA GLY A 470 14.91 9.61 -20.43
C GLY A 470 15.43 9.62 -21.85
N ASP A 471 16.35 10.55 -22.11
CA ASP A 471 17.04 10.63 -23.39
C ASP A 471 18.31 9.78 -23.34
N TYR A 472 18.23 8.53 -23.77
CA TYR A 472 19.35 7.60 -23.85
C TYR A 472 20.47 8.05 -24.79
N LEU A 473 20.22 9.06 -25.60
CA LEU A 473 21.16 9.55 -26.60
C LEU A 473 22.14 10.58 -26.03
N THR A 474 21.93 11.10 -24.81
CA THR A 474 22.81 12.08 -24.18
C THR A 474 23.54 11.46 -22.98
N PRO A 475 24.81 11.04 -23.11
CA PRO A 475 25.61 10.53 -22.00
C PRO A 475 25.74 11.58 -20.89
N GLY A 476 25.44 11.17 -19.64
CA GLY A 476 25.58 12.02 -18.44
C GLY A 476 24.32 12.75 -17.98
N VAL A 477 23.21 12.68 -18.72
CA VAL A 477 21.90 13.11 -18.26
C VAL A 477 21.21 11.90 -17.59
N PHE A 478 20.84 12.05 -16.31
CA PHE A 478 20.05 11.03 -15.60
C PHE A 478 18.75 10.78 -16.36
N GLY A 479 18.67 9.63 -17.04
CA GLY A 479 17.58 9.33 -17.95
C GLY A 479 16.29 9.02 -17.24
N GLY A 480 15.45 10.01 -16.98
CA GLY A 480 14.08 9.86 -16.48
C GLY A 480 13.97 8.98 -15.22
N MET A 481 12.79 8.38 -15.01
CA MET A 481 12.53 7.48 -13.87
C MET A 481 13.46 6.26 -13.86
N PHE A 482 13.74 5.67 -15.00
CA PHE A 482 14.61 4.50 -15.08
C PHE A 482 16.04 4.82 -14.61
N GLY A 483 16.59 5.96 -15.03
CA GLY A 483 17.89 6.42 -14.57
C GLY A 483 17.93 6.61 -13.05
N TYR A 484 16.94 7.27 -12.48
CA TYR A 484 16.83 7.45 -11.03
C TYR A 484 16.80 6.10 -10.28
N HIS A 485 15.99 5.14 -10.73
CA HIS A 485 15.84 3.86 -10.04
C HIS A 485 17.00 2.89 -10.27
N SER A 486 17.79 3.07 -11.31
CA SER A 486 18.96 2.24 -11.63
C SER A 486 20.30 2.80 -11.18
N THR A 487 20.32 4.01 -10.60
CA THR A 487 21.57 4.65 -10.13
C THR A 487 22.12 3.91 -8.91
N PRO A 488 23.35 3.32 -8.99
CA PRO A 488 23.95 2.59 -7.88
C PRO A 488 24.25 3.51 -6.69
N GLY A 489 23.94 3.05 -5.48
CA GLY A 489 24.26 3.75 -4.24
C GLY A 489 23.37 4.94 -3.90
N LEU A 490 22.49 5.39 -4.78
CA LEU A 490 21.59 6.52 -4.52
C LEU A 490 20.72 6.24 -3.29
N GLY A 491 20.78 7.11 -2.27
CA GLY A 491 20.00 6.99 -1.04
C GLY A 491 20.50 5.95 -0.03
N MET A 492 21.64 5.28 -0.27
CA MET A 492 22.21 4.33 0.71
C MET A 492 22.83 5.03 1.93
N ASN A 493 23.14 6.32 1.83
CA ASN A 493 23.65 7.12 2.97
C ASN A 493 22.53 7.55 3.93
N HIS A 494 21.28 7.31 3.60
CA HIS A 494 20.15 7.68 4.45
C HIS A 494 20.20 6.89 5.77
N PRO A 495 20.02 7.52 6.94
CA PRO A 495 20.15 6.86 8.25
C PRO A 495 19.20 5.66 8.44
N PHE A 496 18.06 5.64 7.75
CA PHE A 496 17.07 4.56 7.79
C PHE A 496 17.14 3.62 6.58
N TYR A 497 18.20 3.67 5.77
CA TYR A 497 18.43 2.65 4.77
C TYR A 497 18.44 1.26 5.40
N SER A 498 17.73 0.32 4.77
CA SER A 498 17.71 -1.08 5.16
C SER A 498 17.72 -1.99 3.92
N PRO A 499 18.59 -3.00 3.87
CA PRO A 499 18.63 -3.96 2.79
C PRO A 499 17.43 -4.91 2.87
N TRP A 500 17.06 -5.47 1.72
CA TRP A 500 15.85 -6.31 1.58
C TRP A 500 15.77 -7.47 2.57
N TYR A 501 16.89 -8.08 2.97
CA TYR A 501 16.91 -9.24 3.88
C TYR A 501 16.61 -8.88 5.35
N GLU A 502 16.70 -7.62 5.75
CA GLU A 502 16.34 -7.14 7.09
C GLU A 502 14.82 -6.93 7.27
N TRP A 503 14.08 -6.75 6.16
CA TRP A 503 12.66 -6.38 6.26
C TRP A 503 11.79 -7.44 6.91
N PRO A 504 11.87 -8.76 6.55
CA PRO A 504 11.00 -9.78 7.16
C PRO A 504 11.14 -9.91 8.67
N VAL A 505 12.31 -9.53 9.20
CA VAL A 505 12.61 -9.58 10.65
C VAL A 505 12.42 -8.23 11.35
N ILE A 506 11.96 -7.20 10.63
CA ILE A 506 11.80 -5.83 11.13
C ILE A 506 13.15 -5.31 11.68
N GLY A 507 14.23 -5.51 10.93
CA GLY A 507 15.59 -5.18 11.40
C GLY A 507 15.77 -3.67 11.61
N LYS A 508 15.19 -2.83 10.72
CA LYS A 508 15.31 -1.38 10.79
C LYS A 508 14.00 -0.72 10.31
N PRO A 509 13.11 -0.32 11.24
CA PRO A 509 11.92 0.49 10.92
C PRO A 509 12.28 1.83 10.28
N MET A 510 11.35 2.41 9.50
CA MET A 510 11.52 3.72 8.90
C MET A 510 10.81 4.78 9.74
N TRP A 511 11.56 5.80 10.13
CA TRP A 511 11.02 6.92 10.90
C TRP A 511 10.44 7.98 9.98
N TYR A 512 9.17 8.35 10.19
CA TYR A 512 8.45 9.31 9.35
C TYR A 512 8.29 10.66 10.01
N TYR A 513 8.10 10.69 11.34
CA TYR A 513 7.83 11.91 12.05
C TYR A 513 8.19 11.81 13.52
N SER A 514 8.70 12.92 14.09
CA SER A 514 8.76 13.20 15.53
C SER A 514 8.34 14.64 15.76
N ALA A 515 7.61 14.88 16.84
CA ALA A 515 7.18 16.21 17.22
C ALA A 515 8.37 17.04 17.73
N SER A 516 8.51 18.25 17.21
CA SER A 516 9.47 19.24 17.71
C SER A 516 8.95 19.97 18.96
N TYR A 517 7.62 20.04 19.10
CA TYR A 517 6.95 20.74 20.18
C TYR A 517 6.04 19.78 20.94
N HIS A 518 6.36 19.49 22.20
CA HIS A 518 5.62 18.56 23.06
C HIS A 518 5.86 18.84 24.54
N ALA A 519 4.93 18.42 25.39
CA ALA A 519 5.09 18.51 26.83
C ALA A 519 6.19 17.57 27.34
N GLU A 520 6.89 17.96 28.40
CA GLU A 520 7.94 17.14 29.01
C GLU A 520 7.44 15.73 29.36
N GLY A 521 8.22 14.72 29.05
CA GLY A 521 7.91 13.32 29.31
C GLY A 521 6.90 12.68 28.35
N SER A 522 6.44 13.40 27.31
CA SER A 522 5.57 12.87 26.26
C SER A 522 6.06 13.32 24.89
N THR A 523 5.71 12.59 23.84
CA THR A 523 5.98 13.01 22.46
C THR A 523 5.01 12.35 21.48
N GLN A 524 5.06 12.78 20.22
CA GLN A 524 4.38 12.17 19.10
C GLN A 524 5.43 11.68 18.12
N THR A 525 5.27 10.45 17.65
CA THR A 525 6.15 9.89 16.61
C THR A 525 5.36 8.99 15.67
N ILE A 526 5.76 8.93 14.40
CA ILE A 526 5.16 8.04 13.39
C ILE A 526 6.27 7.23 12.76
N MET A 527 6.06 5.90 12.72
CA MET A 527 7.03 4.96 12.18
C MET A 527 6.38 3.91 11.29
N ALA A 528 7.02 3.61 10.18
CA ALA A 528 6.70 2.44 9.38
C ALA A 528 7.42 1.22 9.94
N LEU A 529 6.67 0.36 10.62
CA LEU A 529 7.12 -0.94 11.14
C LEU A 529 6.02 -1.98 10.96
N GLY A 530 6.39 -3.25 10.84
CA GLY A 530 5.41 -4.34 10.82
C GLY A 530 4.93 -4.72 12.22
N ASN A 531 3.71 -5.24 12.33
CA ASN A 531 3.29 -5.91 13.56
C ASN A 531 4.13 -7.19 13.75
N PRO A 532 4.88 -7.36 14.86
CA PRO A 532 5.75 -8.52 15.06
C PRO A 532 5.03 -9.87 14.91
N ALA A 533 3.80 -10.01 15.43
CA ALA A 533 3.04 -11.25 15.25
C ALA A 533 2.73 -11.51 13.77
N VAL A 534 2.38 -10.46 13.00
CA VAL A 534 2.06 -10.60 11.57
C VAL A 534 3.31 -10.95 10.76
N TRP A 535 4.43 -10.24 10.98
CA TRP A 535 5.62 -10.38 10.15
C TRP A 535 6.44 -11.60 10.52
N TRP A 536 6.76 -11.82 11.80
CA TRP A 536 7.52 -13.01 12.23
C TRP A 536 6.72 -14.29 12.13
N GLY A 537 5.43 -14.25 12.52
CA GLY A 537 4.52 -15.36 12.30
C GLY A 537 4.28 -15.64 10.81
N GLY A 538 4.21 -14.59 9.98
CA GLY A 538 4.13 -14.68 8.53
C GLY A 538 5.38 -15.31 7.91
N LEU A 539 6.58 -14.94 8.38
CA LEU A 539 7.85 -15.54 7.96
C LEU A 539 7.91 -17.04 8.35
N ALA A 540 7.53 -17.37 9.57
CA ALA A 540 7.46 -18.76 10.01
C ALA A 540 6.45 -19.57 9.16
N ALA A 541 5.29 -19.01 8.87
CA ALA A 541 4.29 -19.62 8.01
C ALA A 541 4.78 -19.77 6.56
N LEU A 542 5.50 -18.80 6.02
CA LEU A 542 6.12 -18.88 4.69
C LEU A 542 7.11 -20.04 4.61
N ILE A 543 8.00 -20.18 5.62
CA ILE A 543 8.95 -21.30 5.71
C ILE A 543 8.18 -22.63 5.76
N MET A 544 7.11 -22.71 6.58
CA MET A 544 6.27 -23.92 6.65
C MET A 544 5.63 -24.25 5.30
N VAL A 545 5.13 -23.25 4.56
CA VAL A 545 4.55 -23.43 3.22
C VAL A 545 5.61 -23.92 2.23
N ILE A 546 6.86 -23.43 2.32
CA ILE A 546 7.98 -23.93 1.50
C ILE A 546 8.25 -25.42 1.82
N VAL A 547 8.33 -25.79 3.09
CA VAL A 547 8.55 -27.19 3.52
C VAL A 547 7.43 -28.09 3.01
N ILE A 548 6.17 -27.71 3.23
CA ILE A 548 5.00 -28.46 2.73
C ILE A 548 5.03 -28.62 1.20
N TRP A 549 5.40 -27.56 0.48
CA TRP A 549 5.52 -27.62 -0.98
C TRP A 549 6.66 -28.54 -1.40
N ALA A 550 7.82 -28.47 -0.76
CA ALA A 550 8.99 -29.30 -1.04
C ALA A 550 8.73 -30.79 -0.76
N GLU A 551 8.16 -31.13 0.38
CA GLU A 551 7.79 -32.51 0.74
C GLU A 551 6.88 -33.16 -0.31
N ARG A 552 5.91 -32.40 -0.85
CA ARG A 552 5.01 -32.89 -1.88
C ARG A 552 5.71 -33.23 -3.21
N HIS A 553 6.87 -32.62 -3.48
CA HIS A 553 7.62 -32.79 -4.72
C HIS A 553 8.80 -33.79 -4.57
N ILE A 554 9.40 -33.88 -3.37
CA ILE A 554 10.57 -34.71 -3.10
C ILE A 554 10.15 -36.10 -2.60
N ASP A 555 9.17 -36.18 -1.71
CA ASP A 555 8.66 -37.45 -1.18
C ASP A 555 7.20 -37.70 -1.61
N ARG A 556 7.02 -38.53 -2.63
CA ARG A 556 5.69 -38.97 -3.05
C ARG A 556 5.00 -39.88 -2.02
N ARG A 557 5.70 -40.34 -1.00
CA ARG A 557 5.17 -41.27 0.04
C ARG A 557 4.51 -40.55 1.20
N GLY A 558 4.67 -39.21 1.31
CA GLY A 558 3.91 -38.29 2.15
C GLY A 558 3.81 -38.69 3.64
N LEU A 559 4.80 -38.35 4.43
CA LEU A 559 4.93 -38.89 5.78
C LEU A 559 4.05 -38.23 6.85
N CYS A 560 3.45 -37.06 6.67
CA CYS A 560 2.70 -36.43 7.77
C CYS A 560 1.46 -35.61 7.38
N TRP A 561 1.36 -35.17 6.14
CA TRP A 561 0.26 -34.29 5.75
C TRP A 561 -0.49 -34.95 4.59
N GLN A 562 -1.69 -35.45 4.84
CA GLN A 562 -2.56 -35.98 3.75
C GLN A 562 -2.99 -34.85 2.82
N SER A 563 -2.03 -34.28 2.12
CA SER A 563 -2.33 -33.36 1.04
C SER A 563 -2.48 -34.17 -0.25
N ARG A 564 -3.65 -34.07 -0.83
CA ARG A 564 -3.86 -34.51 -2.20
C ARG A 564 -2.81 -33.81 -3.05
N GLY A 565 -1.99 -34.56 -3.81
CA GLY A 565 -0.87 -34.04 -4.64
C GLY A 565 -1.23 -33.03 -5.74
N ASP A 566 -2.40 -32.42 -5.65
CA ASP A 566 -3.00 -31.46 -6.58
C ASP A 566 -3.32 -30.11 -5.96
N ASP A 567 -2.91 -29.89 -4.71
CA ASP A 567 -3.16 -28.62 -4.05
C ASP A 567 -2.24 -27.52 -4.58
N MET A 568 -2.83 -26.56 -5.31
CA MET A 568 -2.11 -25.43 -5.88
C MET A 568 -1.81 -24.30 -4.88
N ARG A 569 -2.45 -24.29 -3.73
CA ARG A 569 -2.43 -23.15 -2.79
C ARG A 569 -1.02 -22.76 -2.35
N PRO A 570 -0.14 -23.71 -1.94
CA PRO A 570 1.24 -23.36 -1.59
C PRO A 570 2.00 -22.71 -2.75
N ALA A 571 1.92 -23.28 -3.94
CA ALA A 571 2.62 -22.74 -5.11
C ALA A 571 2.11 -21.35 -5.51
N ILE A 572 0.79 -21.11 -5.45
CA ILE A 572 0.21 -19.76 -5.68
C ILE A 572 0.84 -18.74 -4.72
N LEU A 573 0.88 -19.06 -3.44
CA LEU A 573 1.42 -18.13 -2.42
C LEU A 573 2.93 -17.91 -2.59
N LEU A 574 3.70 -18.98 -2.84
CA LEU A 574 5.15 -18.86 -3.05
C LEU A 574 5.50 -18.05 -4.30
N ILE A 575 4.80 -18.27 -5.43
CA ILE A 575 4.98 -17.48 -6.64
C ILE A 575 4.61 -16.02 -6.39
N SER A 576 3.47 -15.77 -5.74
CA SER A 576 2.98 -14.43 -5.46
C SER A 576 3.94 -13.65 -4.53
N PHE A 577 4.39 -14.29 -3.44
CA PHE A 577 5.38 -13.71 -2.53
C PHE A 577 6.72 -13.45 -3.24
N ALA A 578 7.25 -14.46 -3.93
CA ALA A 578 8.52 -14.34 -4.62
C ALA A 578 8.51 -13.22 -5.67
N ALA A 579 7.41 -13.07 -6.40
CA ALA A 579 7.26 -12.00 -7.39
C ALA A 579 7.34 -10.60 -6.74
N GLN A 580 6.79 -10.40 -5.54
CA GLN A 580 6.84 -9.09 -4.85
C GLN A 580 8.16 -8.85 -4.10
N TYR A 581 8.86 -9.90 -3.70
CA TYR A 581 10.03 -9.77 -2.81
C TYR A 581 11.36 -9.98 -3.51
N MET A 582 11.50 -10.99 -4.39
CA MET A 582 12.79 -11.32 -5.00
C MET A 582 13.38 -10.23 -5.90
N PRO A 583 12.61 -9.41 -6.64
CA PRO A 583 13.20 -8.35 -7.46
C PRO A 583 14.03 -7.32 -6.67
N TRP A 584 13.77 -7.14 -5.37
CA TRP A 584 14.53 -6.23 -4.52
C TRP A 584 16.00 -6.60 -4.33
N VAL A 585 16.34 -7.90 -4.56
CA VAL A 585 17.75 -8.38 -4.59
C VAL A 585 18.55 -7.67 -5.69
N LEU A 586 17.89 -7.26 -6.78
CA LEU A 586 18.52 -6.66 -7.96
C LEU A 586 18.51 -5.11 -7.93
N VAL A 587 17.88 -4.48 -6.93
CA VAL A 587 17.79 -3.02 -6.84
C VAL A 587 19.11 -2.45 -6.33
N PRO A 588 19.82 -1.61 -7.12
CA PRO A 588 21.16 -1.16 -6.78
C PRO A 588 21.21 0.09 -5.89
N ARG A 589 20.06 0.72 -5.61
CA ARG A 589 19.93 1.95 -4.81
C ARG A 589 19.47 1.69 -3.39
N GLY A 590 19.43 2.72 -2.57
CA GLY A 590 18.87 2.68 -1.23
C GLY A 590 17.42 2.20 -1.20
N THR A 591 17.16 1.30 -0.27
CA THR A 591 15.83 0.70 -0.04
C THR A 591 15.45 0.82 1.42
N TYR A 592 14.14 0.70 1.71
CA TYR A 592 13.58 0.93 3.03
C TYR A 592 12.51 -0.11 3.34
N ILE A 593 12.24 -0.34 4.62
CA ILE A 593 11.33 -1.40 5.09
C ILE A 593 9.91 -1.31 4.49
N TYR A 594 9.41 -0.11 4.17
CA TYR A 594 8.07 0.05 3.58
C TYR A 594 7.95 -0.55 2.16
N HIS A 595 9.07 -0.80 1.48
CA HIS A 595 9.04 -1.56 0.22
C HIS A 595 8.58 -3.02 0.38
N TYR A 596 8.68 -3.58 1.60
CA TYR A 596 8.16 -4.91 1.89
C TYR A 596 6.63 -4.96 1.98
N PHE A 597 5.96 -3.82 2.08
CA PHE A 597 4.49 -3.73 2.23
C PHE A 597 3.73 -4.54 1.16
N ALA A 598 4.20 -4.54 -0.10
CA ALA A 598 3.59 -5.33 -1.18
C ALA A 598 3.68 -6.86 -0.99
N ALA A 599 4.63 -7.35 -0.18
CA ALA A 599 4.80 -8.77 0.12
C ALA A 599 3.98 -9.22 1.36
N VAL A 600 3.63 -8.28 2.25
CA VAL A 600 2.89 -8.55 3.51
C VAL A 600 1.57 -9.30 3.30
N PRO A 601 0.71 -8.97 2.32
CA PRO A 601 -0.51 -9.73 2.06
C PRO A 601 -0.28 -11.22 1.89
N PHE A 602 0.82 -11.62 1.25
CA PHE A 602 1.11 -13.01 0.93
C PHE A 602 1.65 -13.79 2.12
N ILE A 603 2.43 -13.18 3.03
CA ILE A 603 2.83 -13.84 4.28
C ILE A 603 1.64 -14.02 5.22
N ILE A 604 0.71 -13.07 5.27
CA ILE A 604 -0.57 -13.19 5.99
C ILE A 604 -1.38 -14.36 5.45
N LEU A 605 -1.48 -14.53 4.14
CA LEU A 605 -2.17 -15.65 3.51
C LEU A 605 -1.46 -16.98 3.77
N CYS A 606 -0.13 -17.00 3.92
CA CYS A 606 0.60 -18.21 4.37
C CYS A 606 0.16 -18.60 5.79
N VAL A 607 0.00 -17.66 6.73
CA VAL A 607 -0.53 -17.93 8.07
C VAL A 607 -1.93 -18.56 7.98
N ALA A 608 -2.82 -17.92 7.21
CA ALA A 608 -4.18 -18.44 7.03
C ALA A 608 -4.19 -19.86 6.43
N LEU A 609 -3.33 -20.14 5.45
CA LEU A 609 -3.19 -21.48 4.85
C LEU A 609 -2.64 -22.49 5.85
N CYS A 610 -1.63 -22.16 6.66
CA CYS A 610 -1.08 -23.06 7.66
C CYS A 610 -2.15 -23.49 8.68
N PHE A 611 -2.96 -22.56 9.16
CA PHE A 611 -4.07 -22.90 10.07
C PHE A 611 -5.16 -23.74 9.37
N ASP A 612 -5.47 -23.48 8.09
CA ASP A 612 -6.41 -24.30 7.32
C ASP A 612 -5.91 -25.75 7.15
N LEU A 613 -4.62 -25.92 6.85
CA LEU A 613 -3.98 -27.23 6.75
C LEU A 613 -3.89 -27.93 8.11
N LEU A 614 -3.58 -27.20 9.19
CA LEU A 614 -3.58 -27.74 10.55
C LEU A 614 -4.97 -28.25 10.93
N ALA A 615 -6.04 -27.54 10.52
CA ALA A 615 -7.40 -27.98 10.76
C ALA A 615 -7.77 -29.23 9.94
N ASP A 616 -7.33 -29.34 8.67
CA ASP A 616 -7.48 -30.57 7.87
C ASP A 616 -6.80 -31.76 8.54
N THR A 617 -5.60 -31.54 9.07
CA THR A 617 -4.81 -32.58 9.77
C THR A 617 -5.50 -33.01 11.06
N ALA A 618 -5.91 -32.05 11.89
CA ALA A 618 -6.62 -32.33 13.14
C ALA A 618 -7.93 -33.10 12.92
N GLU A 619 -8.66 -32.79 11.84
CA GLU A 619 -9.87 -33.51 11.44
C GLU A 619 -9.55 -34.94 11.04
N SER A 620 -8.49 -35.16 10.25
CA SER A 620 -8.05 -36.48 9.84
C SER A 620 -7.62 -37.38 11.05
N TYR A 621 -6.90 -36.79 12.00
CA TYR A 621 -6.54 -37.49 13.26
C TYR A 621 -7.76 -37.79 14.12
N ALA A 622 -8.71 -36.84 14.22
CA ALA A 622 -9.93 -37.02 14.99
C ALA A 622 -10.85 -38.17 14.46
N GLU A 623 -10.69 -38.54 13.19
CA GLU A 623 -11.42 -39.61 12.52
C GLU A 623 -10.72 -40.98 12.63
N MET A 624 -9.48 -41.05 13.12
CA MET A 624 -8.80 -42.32 13.36
C MET A 624 -9.57 -43.16 14.37
N PRO A 625 -9.76 -44.49 14.15
CA PRO A 625 -10.60 -45.34 14.98
C PRO A 625 -10.27 -45.25 16.48
N ALA A 626 -8.96 -45.24 16.82
CA ALA A 626 -8.49 -45.17 18.22
C ALA A 626 -8.85 -43.85 18.93
N ILE A 627 -8.98 -42.74 18.16
CA ILE A 627 -9.31 -41.39 18.66
C ILE A 627 -10.81 -41.17 18.58
N ALA A 628 -11.46 -41.60 17.50
CA ALA A 628 -12.92 -41.52 17.30
C ALA A 628 -13.68 -42.28 18.40
N ALA A 629 -13.09 -43.39 18.92
CA ALA A 629 -13.61 -44.12 20.09
C ALA A 629 -13.62 -43.29 21.39
N ARG A 630 -12.94 -42.11 21.41
CA ARG A 630 -12.87 -41.17 22.54
C ARG A 630 -13.50 -39.84 22.18
N PRO A 631 -14.84 -39.65 22.30
CA PRO A 631 -15.56 -38.51 21.75
C PRO A 631 -15.04 -37.15 22.23
N ARG A 632 -14.63 -37.04 23.51
CA ARG A 632 -14.09 -35.78 24.07
C ARG A 632 -12.75 -35.42 23.42
N LEU A 633 -11.84 -36.38 23.23
CA LEU A 633 -10.55 -36.15 22.58
C LEU A 633 -10.72 -35.79 21.11
N SER A 634 -11.56 -36.51 20.37
CA SER A 634 -11.89 -36.20 18.97
C SER A 634 -12.45 -34.79 18.81
N ALA A 635 -13.39 -34.39 19.67
CA ALA A 635 -13.97 -33.06 19.65
C ALA A 635 -12.95 -31.96 20.01
N SER A 636 -12.05 -32.24 20.98
CA SER A 636 -10.98 -31.29 21.35
C SER A 636 -9.98 -31.09 20.19
N LEU A 637 -9.56 -32.18 19.54
CA LEU A 637 -8.67 -32.10 18.37
C LEU A 637 -9.29 -31.25 17.20
N ARG A 638 -10.57 -31.47 16.92
CA ARG A 638 -11.26 -30.69 15.88
C ARG A 638 -11.35 -29.18 16.19
N ARG A 639 -11.43 -28.81 17.47
CA ARG A 639 -11.54 -27.41 17.93
C ARG A 639 -10.18 -26.73 18.13
N ALA A 640 -9.12 -27.48 18.39
CA ALA A 640 -7.80 -26.96 18.73
C ALA A 640 -7.24 -25.96 17.68
N PRO A 641 -7.31 -26.20 16.36
CA PRO A 641 -6.80 -25.24 15.38
C PRO A 641 -7.52 -23.89 15.40
N ALA A 642 -8.84 -23.90 15.62
CA ALA A 642 -9.61 -22.66 15.72
C ALA A 642 -9.25 -21.90 17.01
N GLY A 643 -9.08 -22.62 18.14
CA GLY A 643 -8.62 -22.01 19.39
C GLY A 643 -7.24 -21.38 19.28
N LEU A 644 -6.29 -22.10 18.68
CA LEU A 644 -4.93 -21.58 18.43
C LEU A 644 -4.95 -20.34 17.51
N MET A 645 -5.77 -20.35 16.47
CA MET A 645 -5.92 -19.17 15.59
C MET A 645 -6.50 -17.99 16.36
N ILE A 646 -7.51 -18.18 17.20
CA ILE A 646 -8.09 -17.10 18.02
C ILE A 646 -7.03 -16.49 18.94
N VAL A 647 -6.23 -17.33 19.61
CA VAL A 647 -5.12 -16.86 20.46
C VAL A 647 -4.09 -16.08 19.64
N TYR A 648 -3.74 -16.56 18.47
CA TYR A 648 -2.80 -15.87 17.58
C TYR A 648 -3.34 -14.50 17.12
N LEU A 649 -4.61 -14.42 16.74
CA LEU A 649 -5.26 -13.16 16.38
C LEU A 649 -5.34 -12.18 17.57
N ALA A 650 -5.58 -12.70 18.77
CA ALA A 650 -5.59 -11.88 19.99
C ALA A 650 -4.19 -11.32 20.31
N ILE A 651 -3.12 -12.10 20.11
CA ILE A 651 -1.73 -11.62 20.24
C ILE A 651 -1.44 -10.54 19.21
N ALA A 652 -1.82 -10.73 17.94
CA ALA A 652 -1.63 -9.73 16.90
C ALA A 652 -2.37 -8.42 17.22
N LEU A 653 -3.60 -8.50 17.74
CA LEU A 653 -4.35 -7.33 18.18
C LEU A 653 -3.67 -6.63 19.37
N ALA A 654 -3.23 -7.38 20.38
CA ALA A 654 -2.56 -6.82 21.54
C ALA A 654 -1.27 -6.08 21.15
N LEU A 655 -0.49 -6.63 20.23
CA LEU A 655 0.70 -5.98 19.70
C LEU A 655 0.36 -4.74 18.86
N PHE A 656 -0.69 -4.79 18.04
CA PHE A 656 -1.16 -3.60 17.33
C PHE A 656 -1.52 -2.47 18.29
N ILE A 657 -2.25 -2.77 19.38
CA ILE A 657 -2.60 -1.78 20.41
C ILE A 657 -1.34 -1.25 21.09
N ALA A 658 -0.37 -2.12 21.43
CA ALA A 658 0.88 -1.71 22.05
C ALA A 658 1.72 -0.78 21.17
N PHE A 659 1.78 -1.04 19.86
CA PHE A 659 2.50 -0.23 18.87
C PHE A 659 1.65 0.88 18.24
N PHE A 660 0.37 1.01 18.60
CA PHE A 660 -0.53 2.00 18.03
C PHE A 660 -0.03 3.44 18.12
N PRO A 661 0.61 3.89 19.22
CA PRO A 661 1.18 5.23 19.27
C PRO A 661 2.20 5.49 18.16
N TYR A 662 3.05 4.50 17.84
CA TYR A 662 4.00 4.61 16.73
C TYR A 662 3.35 4.59 15.34
N ALA A 663 2.24 3.89 15.20
CA ALA A 663 1.55 3.79 13.92
C ALA A 663 0.65 4.99 13.62
N SER A 664 0.19 5.71 14.65
CA SER A 664 -0.87 6.71 14.55
C SER A 664 -0.43 8.15 14.79
N GLY A 665 0.72 8.36 15.44
CA GLY A 665 1.18 9.69 15.85
C GLY A 665 0.41 10.30 17.04
N VAL A 666 -0.35 9.50 17.79
CA VAL A 666 -0.97 9.98 19.02
C VAL A 666 0.08 10.24 20.09
N THR A 667 -0.15 11.24 20.95
CA THR A 667 0.75 11.56 22.05
C THR A 667 0.86 10.37 23.01
N ALA A 668 2.09 9.98 23.31
CA ALA A 668 2.40 8.91 24.23
C ALA A 668 3.56 9.28 25.15
N SER A 669 3.63 8.65 26.34
CA SER A 669 4.76 8.88 27.25
C SER A 669 6.06 8.32 26.65
N THR A 670 7.16 9.05 26.82
CA THR A 670 8.49 8.63 26.39
C THR A 670 8.91 7.30 27.02
N LYS A 671 8.44 7.02 28.25
CA LYS A 671 8.66 5.72 28.94
C LYS A 671 8.00 4.55 28.18
N TRP A 672 6.76 4.73 27.70
CA TRP A 672 6.07 3.71 26.91
C TRP A 672 6.78 3.47 25.57
N LEU A 673 7.10 4.56 24.89
CA LEU A 673 7.81 4.50 23.61
C LEU A 673 9.17 3.76 23.77
N SER A 674 9.97 4.11 24.78
CA SER A 674 11.23 3.41 25.06
C SER A 674 11.05 1.93 25.38
N ALA A 675 9.97 1.57 26.09
CA ALA A 675 9.67 0.15 26.40
C ALA A 675 9.30 -0.67 25.14
N MET A 676 8.79 -0.02 24.11
CA MET A 676 8.46 -0.67 22.82
C MET A 676 9.67 -0.73 21.87
N GLN A 677 10.80 -0.16 22.22
CA GLN A 677 12.05 -0.28 21.49
C GLN A 677 12.75 -1.60 21.85
N TRP A 678 12.35 -2.68 21.19
CA TRP A 678 12.85 -4.02 21.53
C TRP A 678 14.27 -4.30 21.03
N PHE A 679 14.72 -3.59 19.99
CA PHE A 679 16.03 -3.78 19.39
C PHE A 679 16.76 -2.44 19.19
N LYS A 680 18.10 -2.48 19.24
CA LYS A 680 18.93 -1.26 19.02
C LYS A 680 18.74 -0.62 17.65
N GLY A 681 18.36 -1.39 16.64
CA GLY A 681 18.07 -0.87 15.28
C GLY A 681 16.72 -0.15 15.18
N TRP A 682 15.88 -0.23 16.21
CA TRP A 682 14.60 0.46 16.28
C TRP A 682 14.83 1.84 16.90
N LEU A 683 15.26 2.79 16.07
CA LEU A 683 15.51 4.17 16.50
C LEU A 683 14.20 4.96 16.39
N TYR A 684 13.83 5.72 17.42
CA TYR A 684 12.52 6.34 17.56
C TYR A 684 12.53 7.87 17.73
N TYR A 685 13.70 8.53 17.64
CA TYR A 685 13.85 10.00 17.73
C TYR A 685 15.17 10.48 17.13
#